data_1f74ef30c4ebda78df5ce05892265721
#
_entry.id   1f74ef30c4ebda78df5ce05892265721
#
_cell.length_a   1.000
_cell.length_b   1.000
_cell.length_c   1.000
_cell.angle_alpha   90.00
_cell.angle_beta   90.00
_cell.angle_gamma   90.00
#
_symmetry.space_group_name_H-M   'P 1'
#
loop_
_entity.id
_entity.type
_entity.pdbx_description
1 polymer ?
#
loop_
_entity_poly.entity_id
_entity_poly.type
_entity_poly.pdbx_seq_one_letter_code
_entity_poly.pdbx_strand_id
1 'polypeptide(L)'
;MPTFPIFFNVLSVAFTASLVFIDSAAAQPRFDYHSIRGRQPLLMATKRCEGETDFELRGKSRAQDMRNFGALWSGDAHLLWDGVVGESLQTSFEVDAAGVYDLVLQLTIAPDYGILDVMLDGTDVCQSIDTYNAQVGLAPLLTISDVSLAVGRQAITFKLTGSNVQAQKFQASNYLMGLDYLELKRKDNSLLVAPVADISGSLADSDAFPQQALKGAPLSTDELTATMKQFCFRCHGGEATEAKLDLSLFGTRETLLTRIEDTQRIRDAVARREMPPKDERQPPDAVRARMLATVDAVISDYLKDHRSHSPVVMRRLNRYEYSNAVRDLLQLRGDVYPLPEKTIRVDNLYFDPASGRFPNAVRVSNRTMGKEQIEEKILTSVSPFAIDLQADGGFNNRGNQLSVSPILLESFLTLGRSIVDSPEFDAYCKITDSFFTSPQDATLEQQQILARMRLLPFLELAFRSPVEEAVLNRYHGYFSQCLTKTNSFSQSMKDVVAGVLASPRFIYISESAFEDGDVPLNAYELATRLSFFLWSSLPDEILLAAARDGSLLKPDVLDLQTRRMLEDPRSQALAQNFARQWLRLDQLVTAVPDIERFPQYYSRIGCEQWGFGLQMMVEPLLLFESMMVEDRSVMLLIDSNYTYRSDELQAWYGADLPFADRENRNRFNTERQQFSKRLLTDRRQGGVLTAAATLTMTSSPLRTSPIARGAWVATVIFNQPPPPPPDVIPPIEADDKVIEAQGLTLRERLKQHQVNASCVACHAKIDPLGFALENFDAIGRWRDHYSSGLEIDATGELFGSMPFQNVVELKDQLLAHPELFLRAFSEHMLSYAIARKLELEDAPAVDEILSKVSTDHGQFSTVIRSIVQSHPFQN
;
A
#
# COMPACT_ATOMS: atom_id res chain seq x y z
N MET A 1 -28.32 -6.82 52.35
CA MET A 1 -29.49 -6.00 52.79
C MET A 1 -28.97 -4.80 53.56
N PRO A 2 -29.35 -3.56 53.28
CA PRO A 2 -30.52 -3.08 52.57
C PRO A 2 -30.17 -2.19 51.36
N THR A 3 -31.16 -2.07 50.52
CA THR A 3 -31.38 -1.23 49.34
C THR A 3 -31.47 0.27 49.64
N PHE A 4 -30.89 1.11 48.76
CA PHE A 4 -31.19 2.56 48.71
C PHE A 4 -31.70 2.90 47.30
N PRO A 5 -32.79 3.68 47.19
CA PRO A 5 -33.29 4.20 45.93
C PRO A 5 -32.73 5.60 45.65
N ILE A 6 -32.39 5.86 44.40
CA ILE A 6 -31.95 7.16 43.89
C ILE A 6 -33.19 7.94 43.36
N PHE A 7 -33.44 9.08 43.96
CA PHE A 7 -34.45 10.06 43.49
C PHE A 7 -33.80 10.99 42.45
N PHE A 8 -34.41 11.11 41.30
CA PHE A 8 -34.21 12.21 40.35
C PHE A 8 -35.00 13.43 40.76
N ASN A 9 -34.32 14.58 40.91
CA ASN A 9 -34.96 15.88 40.95
C ASN A 9 -34.56 16.73 39.74
N VAL A 10 -35.54 17.03 38.91
CA VAL A 10 -35.44 17.94 37.80
C VAL A 10 -35.66 19.37 38.32
N LEU A 11 -34.68 20.25 38.11
CA LEU A 11 -34.85 21.68 38.30
C LEU A 11 -34.67 22.41 36.96
N SER A 12 -35.77 22.87 36.39
CA SER A 12 -35.80 23.77 35.25
C SER A 12 -35.40 25.17 35.70
N VAL A 13 -34.37 25.74 35.13
CA VAL A 13 -34.10 27.18 35.19
C VAL A 13 -34.05 27.72 33.76
N ALA A 14 -35.08 28.49 33.43
CA ALA A 14 -35.10 29.24 32.19
C ALA A 14 -34.21 30.49 32.31
N PHE A 15 -33.23 30.59 31.44
CA PHE A 15 -32.46 31.83 31.20
C PHE A 15 -32.79 32.34 29.80
N THR A 16 -33.49 33.45 29.73
CA THR A 16 -33.63 34.30 28.55
C THR A 16 -32.33 35.11 28.39
N ALA A 17 -31.56 34.83 27.36
CA ALA A 17 -30.46 35.66 26.95
C ALA A 17 -30.75 36.19 25.52
N SER A 18 -30.80 37.49 25.43
CA SER A 18 -30.97 38.26 24.18
C SER A 18 -29.75 38.03 23.27
N LEU A 19 -30.00 37.51 22.06
CA LEU A 19 -29.00 37.43 20.98
C LEU A 19 -28.78 38.82 20.39
N VAL A 20 -27.60 39.36 20.61
CA VAL A 20 -27.04 40.43 19.77
C VAL A 20 -26.32 39.75 18.61
N PHE A 21 -26.87 39.85 17.42
CA PHE A 21 -26.20 39.49 16.18
C PHE A 21 -25.07 40.49 15.93
N ILE A 22 -23.84 40.03 16.04
CA ILE A 22 -22.69 40.71 15.43
C ILE A 22 -22.39 39.97 14.14
N ASP A 23 -22.79 40.59 13.05
CA ASP A 23 -22.47 40.22 11.69
C ASP A 23 -20.98 40.51 11.48
N SER A 24 -20.11 39.49 11.60
CA SER A 24 -18.73 39.55 11.16
C SER A 24 -18.53 38.47 10.09
N ALA A 25 -18.95 38.78 8.87
CA ALA A 25 -18.45 38.11 7.69
C ALA A 25 -16.96 38.46 7.51
N ALA A 26 -16.12 37.78 8.26
CA ALA A 26 -14.71 37.73 7.95
C ALA A 26 -14.55 36.85 6.71
N ALA A 27 -14.35 37.50 5.55
CA ALA A 27 -14.01 36.85 4.31
C ALA A 27 -12.77 35.94 4.55
N GLN A 28 -12.96 34.64 4.43
CA GLN A 28 -11.83 33.74 4.35
C GLN A 28 -10.99 34.10 3.12
N PRO A 29 -9.65 34.15 3.21
CA PRO A 29 -8.82 34.46 2.06
C PRO A 29 -9.11 33.46 0.95
N ARG A 30 -9.56 33.94 -0.20
CA ARG A 30 -9.66 33.16 -1.43
C ARG A 30 -8.22 32.79 -1.84
N PHE A 31 -7.91 31.54 -1.84
CA PHE A 31 -6.66 31.03 -2.41
C PHE A 31 -6.59 31.37 -3.90
N ASP A 32 -5.57 32.11 -4.29
CA ASP A 32 -5.24 32.35 -5.70
C ASP A 32 -4.47 31.15 -6.25
N TYR A 33 -5.19 30.24 -6.88
CA TYR A 33 -4.66 29.03 -7.52
C TYR A 33 -3.73 29.33 -8.70
N HIS A 34 -3.56 30.58 -9.10
CA HIS A 34 -2.78 30.95 -10.29
C HIS A 34 -1.31 31.24 -10.02
N SER A 35 -0.88 31.34 -8.77
CA SER A 35 0.52 31.70 -8.44
C SER A 35 1.52 30.52 -8.47
N ILE A 36 1.05 29.27 -8.65
CA ILE A 36 1.94 28.09 -8.76
C ILE A 36 1.86 27.50 -10.18
N ARG A 37 1.92 28.33 -11.18
CA ARG A 37 2.15 27.91 -12.57
C ARG A 37 3.65 27.83 -12.82
N GLY A 38 4.18 26.62 -12.97
CA GLY A 38 5.57 26.55 -13.45
C GLY A 38 6.21 25.18 -13.60
N ARG A 39 5.61 24.06 -13.18
CA ARG A 39 6.19 22.74 -13.48
C ARG A 39 5.10 21.78 -13.91
N GLN A 40 5.30 21.17 -15.09
CA GLN A 40 4.41 20.13 -15.61
C GLN A 40 4.44 18.90 -14.71
N PRO A 41 3.29 18.18 -14.52
CA PRO A 41 3.28 16.91 -13.81
C PRO A 41 4.17 15.90 -14.53
N LEU A 42 4.73 14.97 -13.77
CA LEU A 42 5.47 13.82 -14.30
C LEU A 42 4.63 13.11 -15.37
N LEU A 43 5.24 12.95 -16.54
CA LEU A 43 4.61 12.26 -17.65
C LEU A 43 4.42 10.80 -17.28
N MET A 44 3.16 10.38 -17.13
CA MET A 44 2.84 8.97 -16.92
C MET A 44 3.19 8.17 -18.18
N ALA A 45 3.69 6.94 -18.00
CA ALA A 45 3.89 6.00 -19.11
C ALA A 45 2.57 5.65 -19.83
N THR A 46 1.45 5.89 -19.18
CA THR A 46 0.10 5.69 -19.69
C THR A 46 -0.76 6.92 -19.41
N LYS A 47 -1.39 7.47 -20.45
CA LYS A 47 -2.36 8.58 -20.35
C LYS A 47 -3.69 8.11 -20.92
N ARG A 48 -4.77 8.29 -20.16
CA ARG A 48 -6.14 8.04 -20.62
C ARG A 48 -6.81 9.36 -20.93
N CYS A 49 -7.50 9.40 -22.07
CA CYS A 49 -8.33 10.50 -22.51
C CYS A 49 -9.78 10.01 -22.55
N GLU A 50 -10.63 10.54 -21.69
CA GLU A 50 -12.05 10.17 -21.60
C GLU A 50 -12.82 10.75 -22.79
N GLY A 51 -13.72 9.95 -23.37
CA GLY A 51 -14.42 10.32 -24.60
C GLY A 51 -15.27 11.57 -24.46
N GLU A 52 -15.92 11.74 -23.31
CA GLU A 52 -16.86 12.84 -23.06
C GLU A 52 -16.21 14.14 -22.58
N THR A 53 -14.99 14.08 -22.03
CA THR A 53 -14.32 15.25 -21.41
C THR A 53 -13.04 15.71 -22.12
N ASP A 54 -12.24 14.78 -22.64
CA ASP A 54 -10.91 15.09 -23.15
C ASP A 54 -10.89 15.27 -24.69
N PHE A 55 -12.00 14.94 -25.35
CA PHE A 55 -12.15 15.13 -26.77
C PHE A 55 -13.02 16.35 -27.08
N GLU A 56 -12.63 17.06 -28.13
CA GLU A 56 -13.41 18.21 -28.62
C GLU A 56 -14.71 17.72 -29.27
N LEU A 57 -15.85 18.04 -28.66
CA LEU A 57 -17.17 17.72 -29.22
C LEU A 57 -17.46 18.56 -30.46
N ARG A 58 -17.65 17.95 -31.62
CA ARG A 58 -17.86 18.61 -32.92
C ARG A 58 -19.08 18.05 -33.65
N GLY A 59 -19.77 18.94 -34.34
CA GLY A 59 -20.90 18.58 -35.19
C GLY A 59 -22.05 17.94 -34.41
N LYS A 60 -22.39 16.68 -34.72
CA LYS A 60 -23.43 15.89 -34.05
C LYS A 60 -22.91 15.03 -32.91
N SER A 61 -21.69 15.29 -32.39
CA SER A 61 -21.18 14.60 -31.22
C SER A 61 -21.58 15.27 -29.91
N ARG A 62 -21.79 14.45 -28.86
CA ARG A 62 -22.16 14.89 -27.52
C ARG A 62 -21.70 13.90 -26.47
N ALA A 63 -21.54 14.35 -25.25
CA ALA A 63 -21.43 13.46 -24.09
C ALA A 63 -22.81 12.80 -23.83
N GLN A 64 -22.83 11.50 -23.63
CA GLN A 64 -24.04 10.72 -23.26
C GLN A 64 -23.81 10.05 -21.92
N ASP A 65 -24.74 10.27 -20.99
CA ASP A 65 -24.82 9.59 -19.71
C ASP A 65 -25.18 8.11 -19.92
N MET A 66 -24.31 7.22 -19.45
CA MET A 66 -24.43 5.77 -19.62
C MET A 66 -24.91 5.04 -18.37
N ARG A 67 -25.18 5.74 -17.25
CA ARG A 67 -25.62 5.13 -15.96
C ARG A 67 -26.86 4.26 -16.08
N ASN A 68 -27.73 4.54 -17.02
CA ASN A 68 -28.94 3.75 -17.27
C ASN A 68 -28.63 2.38 -17.93
N PHE A 69 -27.44 2.18 -18.46
CA PHE A 69 -26.99 0.94 -19.11
C PHE A 69 -26.07 0.09 -18.23
N GLY A 70 -25.76 0.54 -17.01
CA GLY A 70 -24.90 -0.12 -16.03
C GLY A 70 -23.61 0.66 -15.77
N ALA A 71 -22.82 0.18 -14.85
CA ALA A 71 -21.56 0.83 -14.40
C ALA A 71 -20.34 0.29 -15.20
N LEU A 72 -20.44 0.18 -16.50
CA LEU A 72 -19.37 -0.38 -17.34
C LEU A 72 -18.46 0.70 -17.94
N TRP A 73 -18.98 1.91 -18.14
CA TRP A 73 -18.28 3.00 -18.82
C TRP A 73 -17.42 3.83 -17.86
N SER A 74 -16.25 4.26 -18.37
CA SER A 74 -15.40 5.20 -17.67
C SER A 74 -16.11 6.53 -17.51
N GLY A 75 -16.06 7.14 -16.31
CA GLY A 75 -16.78 8.41 -16.06
C GLY A 75 -18.31 8.35 -16.10
N ASP A 76 -18.91 7.14 -16.18
CA ASP A 76 -20.37 6.93 -16.35
C ASP A 76 -20.95 7.57 -17.62
N ALA A 77 -20.12 7.94 -18.59
CA ALA A 77 -20.49 8.59 -19.83
C ALA A 77 -19.60 8.13 -20.99
N HIS A 78 -19.94 8.50 -22.21
CA HIS A 78 -19.08 8.34 -23.37
C HIS A 78 -19.33 9.46 -24.39
N LEU A 79 -18.36 9.67 -25.32
CA LEU A 79 -18.61 10.49 -26.50
C LEU A 79 -19.54 9.72 -27.44
N LEU A 80 -20.74 10.22 -27.68
CA LEU A 80 -21.67 9.71 -28.67
C LEU A 80 -21.64 10.55 -29.93
N TRP A 81 -21.54 9.92 -31.08
CA TRP A 81 -21.66 10.57 -32.40
C TRP A 81 -22.78 9.93 -33.23
N ASP A 82 -23.59 10.80 -33.85
CA ASP A 82 -24.67 10.45 -34.75
C ASP A 82 -24.26 10.76 -36.19
N GLY A 83 -23.90 9.73 -36.97
CA GLY A 83 -23.38 9.87 -38.31
C GLY A 83 -24.13 9.06 -39.37
N VAL A 84 -23.95 9.42 -40.63
CA VAL A 84 -24.44 8.69 -41.82
C VAL A 84 -23.26 7.95 -42.45
N VAL A 85 -23.49 6.77 -43.03
CA VAL A 85 -22.42 6.04 -43.74
C VAL A 85 -21.76 6.94 -44.78
N GLY A 86 -20.45 7.06 -44.69
CA GLY A 86 -19.61 7.97 -45.48
C GLY A 86 -19.21 9.26 -44.74
N GLU A 87 -19.87 9.65 -43.68
CA GLU A 87 -19.47 10.77 -42.81
C GLU A 87 -18.29 10.41 -41.91
N SER A 88 -17.58 11.44 -41.44
CA SER A 88 -16.46 11.30 -40.50
C SER A 88 -16.61 12.29 -39.34
N LEU A 89 -16.29 11.82 -38.13
CA LEU A 89 -16.06 12.65 -36.97
C LEU A 89 -14.54 12.83 -36.80
N GLN A 90 -14.04 14.05 -36.91
CA GLN A 90 -12.68 14.39 -36.54
C GLN A 90 -12.67 15.08 -35.20
N THR A 91 -11.89 14.56 -34.28
CA THR A 91 -11.64 15.15 -32.97
C THR A 91 -10.16 15.12 -32.66
N SER A 92 -9.73 15.51 -31.46
CA SER A 92 -8.32 15.57 -31.09
C SER A 92 -8.11 15.31 -29.63
N PHE A 93 -6.93 14.81 -29.32
CA PHE A 93 -6.46 14.57 -27.94
C PHE A 93 -5.05 15.14 -27.78
N GLU A 94 -4.64 15.36 -26.51
CA GLU A 94 -3.32 15.95 -26.21
C GLU A 94 -2.30 14.87 -25.87
N VAL A 95 -1.11 14.97 -26.46
CA VAL A 95 0.05 14.12 -26.19
C VAL A 95 1.10 14.93 -25.45
N ASP A 96 1.46 14.51 -24.25
CA ASP A 96 2.33 15.28 -23.36
C ASP A 96 3.82 15.14 -23.73
N ALA A 97 4.20 14.06 -24.43
CA ALA A 97 5.58 13.83 -24.87
C ALA A 97 5.63 13.08 -26.19
N ALA A 98 6.58 13.44 -27.05
CA ALA A 98 6.83 12.69 -28.29
C ALA A 98 7.35 11.27 -27.97
N GLY A 99 6.96 10.28 -28.75
CA GLY A 99 7.41 8.90 -28.56
C GLY A 99 6.63 7.88 -29.36
N VAL A 100 6.93 6.60 -29.14
CA VAL A 100 6.20 5.47 -29.72
C VAL A 100 5.19 4.97 -28.66
N TYR A 101 3.94 4.84 -29.07
CA TYR A 101 2.82 4.50 -28.22
C TYR A 101 2.05 3.29 -28.76
N ASP A 102 1.45 2.53 -27.83
CA ASP A 102 0.28 1.73 -28.14
C ASP A 102 -0.96 2.56 -27.79
N LEU A 103 -1.87 2.73 -28.75
CA LEU A 103 -3.16 3.38 -28.53
C LEU A 103 -4.20 2.29 -28.24
N VAL A 104 -4.86 2.40 -27.12
CA VAL A 104 -5.93 1.47 -26.73
C VAL A 104 -7.25 2.23 -26.72
N LEU A 105 -8.15 1.87 -27.64
CA LEU A 105 -9.49 2.45 -27.71
C LEU A 105 -10.51 1.52 -27.06
N GLN A 106 -11.38 2.09 -26.23
CA GLN A 106 -12.58 1.43 -25.74
C GLN A 106 -13.80 2.01 -26.43
N LEU A 107 -14.43 1.21 -27.26
CA LEU A 107 -15.65 1.58 -27.97
C LEU A 107 -16.87 1.00 -27.28
N THR A 108 -18.01 1.68 -27.43
CA THR A 108 -19.32 1.13 -27.07
C THR A 108 -19.87 0.31 -28.25
N ILE A 109 -20.54 -0.79 -27.93
CA ILE A 109 -21.29 -1.61 -28.90
C ILE A 109 -22.79 -1.57 -28.59
N ALA A 110 -23.62 -1.47 -29.61
CA ALA A 110 -25.07 -1.38 -29.44
C ALA A 110 -25.83 -1.82 -30.71
N PRO A 111 -27.16 -2.04 -30.61
CA PRO A 111 -27.98 -2.49 -31.74
C PRO A 111 -28.06 -1.51 -32.92
N ASP A 112 -27.80 -0.26 -32.72
CA ASP A 112 -27.88 0.87 -33.66
C ASP A 112 -26.53 1.49 -34.03
N TYR A 113 -25.43 0.77 -33.75
CA TYR A 113 -24.07 1.24 -34.02
C TYR A 113 -23.55 0.70 -35.38
N GLY A 114 -22.64 1.48 -35.98
CA GLY A 114 -22.14 1.25 -37.32
C GLY A 114 -20.79 0.54 -37.38
N ILE A 115 -20.28 0.40 -38.61
CA ILE A 115 -18.91 -0.07 -38.86
C ILE A 115 -18.02 1.13 -39.09
N LEU A 116 -16.85 1.16 -38.41
CA LEU A 116 -15.96 2.30 -38.34
C LEU A 116 -14.58 1.98 -38.91
N ASP A 117 -13.99 2.96 -39.60
CA ASP A 117 -12.54 3.05 -39.76
C ASP A 117 -11.99 4.15 -38.86
N VAL A 118 -10.78 3.96 -38.35
CA VAL A 118 -10.06 4.91 -37.50
C VAL A 118 -8.82 5.38 -38.21
N MET A 119 -8.66 6.70 -38.30
CA MET A 119 -7.51 7.35 -38.87
C MET A 119 -6.84 8.24 -37.82
N LEU A 120 -5.52 8.29 -37.84
CA LEU A 120 -4.72 9.18 -37.00
C LEU A 120 -3.92 10.11 -37.91
N ASP A 121 -4.07 11.42 -37.74
CA ASP A 121 -3.45 12.46 -38.57
C ASP A 121 -3.58 12.20 -40.08
N GLY A 122 -4.75 11.65 -40.46
CA GLY A 122 -5.06 11.35 -41.87
C GLY A 122 -4.54 10.00 -42.37
N THR A 123 -3.87 9.21 -41.54
CA THR A 123 -3.40 7.86 -41.87
C THR A 123 -4.35 6.80 -41.29
N ASP A 124 -4.79 5.83 -42.11
CA ASP A 124 -5.61 4.73 -41.66
C ASP A 124 -4.82 3.85 -40.67
N VAL A 125 -5.34 3.67 -39.44
CA VAL A 125 -4.69 2.89 -38.40
C VAL A 125 -5.51 1.64 -38.01
N CYS A 126 -6.80 1.65 -38.26
CA CYS A 126 -7.66 0.49 -38.11
C CYS A 126 -8.89 0.59 -39.03
N GLN A 127 -9.30 -0.50 -39.64
CA GLN A 127 -10.42 -0.53 -40.61
C GLN A 127 -11.46 -1.60 -40.25
N SER A 128 -12.70 -1.35 -40.64
CA SER A 128 -13.83 -2.30 -40.54
C SER A 128 -14.15 -2.78 -39.14
N ILE A 129 -14.10 -1.88 -38.16
CA ILE A 129 -14.46 -2.18 -36.76
C ILE A 129 -15.99 -2.24 -36.68
N ASP A 130 -16.56 -3.43 -36.52
CA ASP A 130 -18.00 -3.63 -36.32
C ASP A 130 -18.37 -3.38 -34.88
N THR A 131 -19.11 -2.31 -34.63
CA THR A 131 -19.58 -1.92 -33.28
C THR A 131 -21.04 -2.35 -33.00
N TYR A 132 -21.61 -3.22 -33.86
CA TYR A 132 -22.90 -3.80 -33.60
C TYR A 132 -22.89 -4.85 -32.50
N ASN A 133 -23.86 -4.79 -31.63
CA ASN A 133 -24.18 -5.86 -30.67
C ASN A 133 -25.68 -5.82 -30.34
N ALA A 134 -26.32 -6.98 -30.11
CA ALA A 134 -27.73 -7.05 -29.78
C ALA A 134 -28.13 -6.39 -28.45
N GLN A 135 -27.15 -6.14 -27.58
CA GLN A 135 -27.30 -5.42 -26.30
C GLN A 135 -26.26 -4.32 -26.20
N VAL A 136 -26.58 -3.26 -25.50
CA VAL A 136 -25.63 -2.16 -25.23
C VAL A 136 -24.55 -2.65 -24.27
N GLY A 137 -23.28 -2.45 -24.63
CA GLY A 137 -22.11 -2.89 -23.84
C GLY A 137 -20.81 -2.25 -24.32
N LEU A 138 -19.69 -2.74 -23.81
CA LEU A 138 -18.35 -2.34 -24.26
C LEU A 138 -17.79 -3.37 -25.25
N ALA A 139 -17.13 -2.87 -26.30
CA ALA A 139 -16.37 -3.70 -27.23
C ALA A 139 -15.13 -4.30 -26.55
N PRO A 140 -14.56 -5.39 -27.06
CA PRO A 140 -13.19 -5.77 -26.73
C PRO A 140 -12.23 -4.58 -26.97
N LEU A 141 -11.20 -4.46 -26.14
CA LEU A 141 -10.20 -3.40 -26.28
C LEU A 141 -9.52 -3.48 -27.66
N LEU A 142 -9.56 -2.38 -28.41
CA LEU A 142 -8.85 -2.25 -29.67
C LEU A 142 -7.48 -1.64 -29.41
N THR A 143 -6.41 -2.39 -29.67
CA THR A 143 -5.03 -1.90 -29.52
C THR A 143 -4.39 -1.66 -30.88
N ILE A 144 -3.90 -0.44 -31.09
CA ILE A 144 -3.13 -0.02 -32.27
C ILE A 144 -1.70 0.17 -31.80
N SER A 145 -0.81 -0.74 -32.21
CA SER A 145 0.57 -0.77 -31.69
C SER A 145 1.54 0.08 -32.53
N ASP A 146 2.62 0.50 -31.89
CA ASP A 146 3.80 1.15 -32.52
C ASP A 146 3.48 2.49 -33.23
N VAL A 147 2.59 3.29 -32.67
CA VAL A 147 2.20 4.60 -33.22
C VAL A 147 3.17 5.67 -32.75
N SER A 148 3.84 6.35 -33.70
CA SER A 148 4.70 7.49 -33.38
C SER A 148 3.87 8.76 -33.23
N LEU A 149 3.88 9.39 -32.05
CA LEU A 149 3.16 10.60 -31.73
C LEU A 149 4.12 11.75 -31.40
N ALA A 150 3.80 12.94 -31.88
CA ALA A 150 4.50 14.18 -31.52
C ALA A 150 3.85 14.79 -30.25
N VAL A 151 4.58 15.70 -29.59
CA VAL A 151 4.03 16.50 -28.49
C VAL A 151 2.93 17.41 -29.00
N GLY A 152 1.87 17.56 -28.20
CA GLY A 152 0.76 18.46 -28.45
C GLY A 152 -0.46 17.75 -29.03
N ARG A 153 -1.27 18.50 -29.75
CA ARG A 153 -2.59 18.08 -30.20
C ARG A 153 -2.50 17.15 -31.41
N GLN A 154 -3.02 15.92 -31.28
CA GLN A 154 -3.08 14.92 -32.36
C GLN A 154 -4.53 14.76 -32.83
N ALA A 155 -4.75 14.60 -34.12
CA ALA A 155 -6.07 14.45 -34.71
C ALA A 155 -6.42 12.98 -34.88
N ILE A 156 -7.58 12.55 -34.34
CA ILE A 156 -8.16 11.24 -34.58
C ILE A 156 -9.47 11.41 -35.34
N THR A 157 -9.69 10.55 -36.33
CA THR A 157 -10.87 10.59 -37.17
C THR A 157 -11.56 9.23 -37.17
N PHE A 158 -12.83 9.23 -36.85
CA PHE A 158 -13.71 8.07 -36.95
C PHE A 158 -14.59 8.23 -38.19
N LYS A 159 -14.56 7.29 -39.10
CA LYS A 159 -15.34 7.30 -40.34
C LYS A 159 -16.33 6.13 -40.36
N LEU A 160 -17.61 6.44 -40.51
CA LEU A 160 -18.64 5.41 -40.72
C LEU A 160 -18.54 4.86 -42.13
N THR A 161 -18.18 3.59 -42.27
CA THR A 161 -17.98 2.91 -43.56
C THR A 161 -19.09 1.95 -43.90
N GLY A 162 -19.90 1.56 -42.92
CA GLY A 162 -21.01 0.61 -43.15
C GLY A 162 -21.84 0.36 -41.91
N SER A 163 -22.62 -0.67 -41.99
CA SER A 163 -23.37 -1.20 -40.83
C SER A 163 -23.51 -2.72 -40.93
N ASN A 164 -23.61 -3.37 -39.78
CA ASN A 164 -23.96 -4.80 -39.72
C ASN A 164 -25.36 -5.03 -40.30
N VAL A 165 -25.58 -6.18 -40.94
CA VAL A 165 -26.89 -6.53 -41.53
C VAL A 165 -28.02 -6.61 -40.50
N GLN A 166 -27.69 -6.81 -39.24
CA GLN A 166 -28.61 -6.85 -38.08
C GLN A 166 -28.75 -5.51 -37.38
N ALA A 167 -27.94 -4.51 -37.73
CA ALA A 167 -27.98 -3.21 -37.05
C ALA A 167 -29.28 -2.46 -37.35
N GLN A 168 -29.85 -1.88 -36.32
CA GLN A 168 -30.99 -1.00 -36.41
C GLN A 168 -30.52 0.41 -36.75
N LYS A 169 -31.35 1.13 -37.52
CA LYS A 169 -31.04 2.53 -37.81
C LYS A 169 -31.47 3.40 -36.64
N PHE A 170 -30.55 4.24 -36.20
CA PHE A 170 -30.91 5.35 -35.31
C PHE A 170 -31.50 6.48 -36.17
N GLN A 171 -32.78 6.77 -36.03
CA GLN A 171 -33.55 7.62 -36.93
C GLN A 171 -33.46 7.18 -38.43
N ALA A 172 -33.99 7.89 -39.37
CA ALA A 172 -34.25 7.38 -40.73
C ALA A 172 -33.04 6.82 -41.52
N SER A 173 -31.79 7.25 -41.22
CA SER A 173 -30.59 6.84 -42.02
C SER A 173 -29.30 6.80 -41.22
N ASN A 174 -29.33 7.11 -39.93
CA ASN A 174 -28.12 7.32 -39.15
C ASN A 174 -27.77 6.10 -38.32
N TYR A 175 -26.47 5.90 -38.07
CA TYR A 175 -25.93 4.95 -37.12
C TYR A 175 -25.10 5.69 -36.08
N LEU A 176 -24.99 5.14 -34.90
CA LEU A 176 -24.27 5.74 -33.78
C LEU A 176 -22.84 5.19 -33.68
N MET A 177 -21.99 5.92 -33.05
CA MET A 177 -20.68 5.51 -32.55
C MET A 177 -20.48 6.05 -31.14
N GLY A 178 -19.96 5.21 -30.22
CA GLY A 178 -19.61 5.61 -28.86
C GLY A 178 -18.16 5.33 -28.55
N LEU A 179 -17.43 6.35 -28.12
CA LEU A 179 -16.07 6.25 -27.60
C LEU A 179 -16.09 6.48 -26.10
N ASP A 180 -15.75 5.44 -25.35
CA ASP A 180 -15.62 5.53 -23.89
C ASP A 180 -14.31 6.25 -23.54
N TYR A 181 -13.15 5.72 -23.98
CA TYR A 181 -11.87 6.39 -23.81
C TYR A 181 -10.83 5.96 -24.87
N LEU A 182 -9.76 6.74 -24.95
CA LEU A 182 -8.48 6.42 -25.59
C LEU A 182 -7.39 6.41 -24.54
N GLU A 183 -6.61 5.32 -24.47
CA GLU A 183 -5.47 5.21 -23.58
C GLU A 183 -4.17 5.18 -24.39
N LEU A 184 -3.21 6.05 -24.03
CA LEU A 184 -1.88 6.16 -24.64
C LEU A 184 -0.88 5.41 -23.76
N LYS A 185 -0.33 4.30 -24.24
CA LYS A 185 0.71 3.52 -23.57
C LYS A 185 2.04 3.73 -24.27
N ARG A 186 2.95 4.43 -23.62
CA ARG A 186 4.26 4.74 -24.20
C ARG A 186 5.19 3.53 -24.17
N LYS A 187 5.87 3.25 -25.30
CA LYS A 187 6.79 2.11 -25.45
C LYS A 187 8.27 2.44 -25.29
N ASP A 188 8.66 3.66 -25.58
CA ASP A 188 10.06 4.05 -25.50
C ASP A 188 10.49 4.31 -24.06
N ASN A 189 11.46 3.54 -23.61
CA ASN A 189 12.02 3.57 -22.25
C ASN A 189 12.95 4.77 -21.98
N SER A 190 12.87 5.86 -22.78
CA SER A 190 13.65 7.05 -22.49
C SER A 190 12.93 7.90 -21.44
N LEU A 191 13.52 8.03 -20.27
CA LEU A 191 13.20 9.09 -19.31
C LEU A 191 13.33 10.43 -20.04
N LEU A 192 12.21 11.03 -20.43
CA LEU A 192 12.22 12.39 -20.96
C LEU A 192 12.39 13.37 -19.80
N VAL A 193 13.62 13.74 -19.60
CA VAL A 193 13.91 15.10 -19.15
C VAL A 193 13.43 16.00 -20.28
N ALA A 194 12.39 16.82 -20.03
CA ALA A 194 12.01 17.86 -20.98
C ALA A 194 13.25 18.66 -21.36
N PRO A 195 13.45 19.03 -22.65
CA PRO A 195 14.60 19.85 -23.02
C PRO A 195 14.51 21.17 -22.26
N VAL A 196 15.42 21.36 -21.34
CA VAL A 196 15.66 22.64 -20.68
C VAL A 196 16.05 23.58 -21.80
N ALA A 197 15.27 24.62 -21.99
CA ALA A 197 15.66 25.72 -22.91
C ALA A 197 17.06 26.17 -22.50
N ASP A 198 17.90 26.22 -23.50
CA ASP A 198 19.33 26.57 -23.45
C ASP A 198 19.58 27.83 -22.60
N ILE A 199 19.95 27.59 -21.34
CA ILE A 199 20.62 28.60 -20.52
C ILE A 199 22.07 28.18 -20.50
N SER A 200 22.79 28.62 -21.54
CA SER A 200 24.24 28.59 -21.60
C SER A 200 24.79 29.57 -20.57
N GLY A 201 24.91 29.11 -19.34
CA GLY A 201 25.55 29.81 -18.23
C GLY A 201 26.09 28.76 -17.28
N SER A 202 27.37 28.46 -17.49
CA SER A 202 28.33 27.88 -16.57
C SER A 202 27.74 27.47 -15.19
N LEU A 203 27.36 26.20 -15.07
CA LEU A 203 27.31 25.47 -13.80
C LEU A 203 28.15 24.19 -13.99
N ALA A 204 29.44 24.37 -13.91
CA ALA A 204 30.35 23.30 -13.54
C ALA A 204 30.07 22.98 -12.06
N ASP A 205 30.01 21.70 -11.77
CA ASP A 205 29.93 21.08 -10.44
C ASP A 205 28.57 21.14 -9.72
N SER A 206 27.62 20.32 -10.17
CA SER A 206 26.60 19.76 -9.30
C SER A 206 26.88 18.27 -9.11
N ASP A 207 27.42 17.94 -7.96
CA ASP A 207 27.65 16.57 -7.50
C ASP A 207 26.32 15.85 -7.34
N ALA A 208 25.87 15.18 -8.40
CA ALA A 208 24.90 14.10 -8.31
C ALA A 208 25.50 13.00 -7.40
N PHE A 209 24.70 12.44 -6.49
CA PHE A 209 25.10 11.29 -5.69
C PHE A 209 25.55 10.19 -6.65
N PRO A 210 26.82 9.83 -6.70
CA PRO A 210 27.28 8.80 -7.60
C PRO A 210 27.14 7.43 -6.92
N GLN A 211 26.11 6.68 -7.30
CA GLN A 211 26.29 5.23 -7.40
C GLN A 211 27.17 4.86 -8.62
N GLN A 212 27.63 5.83 -9.40
CA GLN A 212 28.79 5.59 -10.26
C GLN A 212 30.00 5.51 -9.36
N ALA A 213 30.49 4.28 -9.20
CA ALA A 213 31.75 3.98 -8.54
C ALA A 213 32.79 5.09 -8.82
N LEU A 214 33.03 5.97 -7.86
CA LEU A 214 34.24 6.76 -7.84
C LEU A 214 35.37 5.74 -7.78
N LYS A 215 35.97 5.47 -8.95
CA LYS A 215 37.05 4.49 -9.16
C LYS A 215 38.35 4.99 -8.48
N GLY A 216 38.33 4.95 -7.16
CA GLY A 216 39.56 5.03 -6.37
C GLY A 216 40.05 3.63 -6.06
N ALA A 217 41.31 3.34 -6.26
CA ALA A 217 41.89 2.08 -5.75
C ALA A 217 41.65 2.00 -4.24
N PRO A 218 41.21 0.86 -3.68
CA PRO A 218 41.02 0.68 -2.25
C PRO A 218 42.23 1.13 -1.44
N LEU A 219 42.03 1.65 -0.24
CA LEU A 219 43.10 1.93 0.71
C LEU A 219 43.66 0.61 1.23
N SER A 220 44.94 0.55 1.48
CA SER A 220 45.50 -0.51 2.33
C SER A 220 44.90 -0.40 3.74
N THR A 221 45.00 -1.46 4.53
CA THR A 221 44.51 -1.47 5.93
C THR A 221 45.17 -0.37 6.78
N ASP A 222 46.49 -0.16 6.58
CA ASP A 222 47.23 0.88 7.28
C ASP A 222 46.80 2.29 6.87
N GLU A 223 46.54 2.51 5.57
CA GLU A 223 45.99 3.80 5.06
C GLU A 223 44.56 4.04 5.58
N LEU A 224 43.72 2.99 5.64
CA LEU A 224 42.35 3.11 6.20
C LEU A 224 42.41 3.48 7.69
N THR A 225 43.25 2.79 8.46
CA THR A 225 43.47 3.08 9.89
C THR A 225 43.99 4.51 10.11
N ALA A 226 44.96 4.94 9.30
CA ALA A 226 45.52 6.30 9.38
C ALA A 226 44.44 7.34 9.03
N THR A 227 43.59 7.05 8.05
CA THR A 227 42.48 7.90 7.65
C THR A 227 41.42 8.00 8.75
N MET A 228 41.02 6.87 9.36
CA MET A 228 40.10 6.85 10.49
C MET A 228 40.67 7.60 11.69
N LYS A 229 41.97 7.43 11.98
CA LYS A 229 42.64 8.16 13.05
C LYS A 229 42.60 9.68 12.83
N GLN A 230 42.70 10.12 11.58
CA GLN A 230 42.75 11.54 11.24
C GLN A 230 41.37 12.22 11.31
N PHE A 231 40.29 11.49 10.95
CA PHE A 231 38.96 12.07 10.75
C PHE A 231 37.86 11.54 11.70
N CYS A 232 38.09 10.40 12.38
CA CYS A 232 37.05 9.71 13.13
C CYS A 232 37.41 9.48 14.62
N PHE A 233 38.69 9.23 14.98
CA PHE A 233 39.09 8.81 16.34
C PHE A 233 38.86 9.86 17.40
N ARG A 234 38.74 11.13 17.04
CA ARG A 234 38.42 12.18 18.02
C ARG A 234 37.11 11.90 18.79
N CYS A 235 36.11 11.32 18.09
CA CYS A 235 34.82 10.96 18.66
C CYS A 235 34.62 9.44 18.80
N HIS A 236 35.34 8.61 18.05
CA HIS A 236 35.17 7.18 17.97
C HIS A 236 36.47 6.40 18.19
N GLY A 237 37.36 6.86 19.02
CA GLY A 237 38.66 6.19 19.27
C GLY A 237 39.05 6.11 20.73
N GLY A 238 39.33 4.93 21.24
CA GLY A 238 39.82 4.70 22.59
C GLY A 238 38.81 5.05 23.69
N GLU A 239 39.06 6.11 24.46
CA GLU A 239 38.15 6.50 25.52
C GLU A 239 36.90 7.22 25.03
N ALA A 240 36.92 7.79 23.81
CA ALA A 240 35.79 8.44 23.17
C ALA A 240 35.04 7.43 22.30
N THR A 241 33.87 6.98 22.73
CA THR A 241 33.05 5.95 22.04
C THR A 241 31.65 6.45 21.76
N GLU A 242 31.55 7.56 21.02
CA GLU A 242 30.25 8.07 20.59
C GLU A 242 29.47 7.00 19.80
N ALA A 243 28.16 6.96 20.01
CA ALA A 243 27.27 5.93 19.45
C ALA A 243 27.69 4.47 19.79
N LYS A 244 28.44 4.27 20.88
CA LYS A 244 28.98 2.95 21.32
C LYS A 244 29.86 2.29 20.25
N LEU A 245 30.51 3.06 19.39
CA LEU A 245 31.36 2.59 18.32
C LEU A 245 32.81 3.06 18.55
N ASP A 246 33.70 2.12 18.76
CA ASP A 246 35.15 2.35 18.85
C ASP A 246 35.83 1.92 17.55
N LEU A 247 36.18 2.89 16.71
CA LEU A 247 36.82 2.66 15.42
C LEU A 247 38.29 2.28 15.54
N SER A 248 38.92 2.42 16.71
CA SER A 248 40.29 1.97 16.95
C SER A 248 40.44 0.43 16.86
N LEU A 249 39.31 -0.28 17.01
CA LEU A 249 39.21 -1.74 16.88
C LEU A 249 39.20 -2.22 15.43
N PHE A 250 38.98 -1.32 14.44
CA PHE A 250 38.81 -1.64 13.02
C PHE A 250 40.11 -1.50 12.22
N GLY A 251 41.23 -1.82 12.83
CA GLY A 251 42.55 -1.65 12.25
C GLY A 251 43.00 -2.77 11.29
N THR A 252 42.24 -3.87 11.15
CA THR A 252 42.57 -4.99 10.28
C THR A 252 41.36 -5.42 9.44
N ARG A 253 41.66 -6.08 8.29
CA ARG A 253 40.58 -6.68 7.47
C ARG A 253 39.80 -7.73 8.26
N GLU A 254 40.44 -8.49 9.13
CA GLU A 254 39.80 -9.51 9.97
C GLU A 254 38.78 -8.86 10.94
N THR A 255 39.16 -7.75 11.58
CA THR A 255 38.22 -7.03 12.47
C THR A 255 37.05 -6.40 11.73
N LEU A 256 37.22 -5.91 10.51
CA LEU A 256 36.13 -5.45 9.66
C LEU A 256 35.17 -6.62 9.28
N LEU A 257 35.70 -7.81 9.00
CA LEU A 257 34.88 -9.00 8.70
C LEU A 257 34.15 -9.57 9.92
N THR A 258 34.81 -9.63 11.09
CA THR A 258 34.17 -10.13 12.32
C THR A 258 33.16 -9.19 12.92
N ARG A 259 33.20 -7.90 12.53
CA ARG A 259 32.24 -6.86 12.94
C ARG A 259 31.51 -6.29 11.74
N ILE A 260 30.97 -7.16 10.93
CA ILE A 260 30.41 -6.79 9.62
C ILE A 260 29.24 -5.80 9.72
N GLU A 261 28.39 -5.92 10.73
CA GLU A 261 27.29 -4.97 10.98
C GLU A 261 27.79 -3.56 11.28
N ASP A 262 28.81 -3.45 12.13
CA ASP A 262 29.44 -2.16 12.42
C ASP A 262 30.20 -1.62 11.19
N THR A 263 30.81 -2.50 10.41
CA THR A 263 31.47 -2.17 9.15
C THR A 263 30.48 -1.59 8.15
N GLN A 264 29.28 -2.17 8.06
CA GLN A 264 28.18 -1.62 7.24
C GLN A 264 27.71 -0.27 7.76
N ARG A 265 27.55 -0.11 9.07
CA ARG A 265 27.18 1.20 9.69
C ARG A 265 28.20 2.28 9.35
N ILE A 266 29.48 1.96 9.40
CA ILE A 266 30.59 2.86 9.00
C ILE A 266 30.43 3.25 7.52
N ARG A 267 30.28 2.25 6.67
CA ARG A 267 30.09 2.42 5.21
C ARG A 267 28.95 3.38 4.92
N ASP A 268 27.80 3.13 5.51
CA ASP A 268 26.58 3.92 5.29
C ASP A 268 26.71 5.36 5.76
N ALA A 269 27.28 5.56 6.95
CA ALA A 269 27.48 6.90 7.51
C ALA A 269 28.48 7.72 6.68
N VAL A 270 29.54 7.09 6.16
CA VAL A 270 30.52 7.72 5.28
C VAL A 270 29.96 8.01 3.90
N ALA A 271 29.21 7.07 3.32
CA ALA A 271 28.59 7.21 2.00
C ALA A 271 27.54 8.34 1.96
N ARG A 272 26.75 8.45 3.02
CA ARG A 272 25.74 9.50 3.17
C ARG A 272 26.30 10.85 3.63
N ARG A 273 27.62 10.99 3.78
CA ARG A 273 28.28 12.18 4.31
C ARG A 273 27.75 12.60 5.70
N GLU A 274 27.19 11.67 6.45
CA GLU A 274 26.76 11.88 7.84
C GLU A 274 27.94 11.95 8.80
N MET A 275 29.04 11.28 8.43
CA MET A 275 30.28 11.25 9.18
C MET A 275 31.50 11.59 8.29
N PRO A 276 32.42 12.40 8.79
CA PRO A 276 32.34 13.19 10.04
C PRO A 276 31.22 14.25 9.96
N PRO A 277 30.70 14.76 11.12
CA PRO A 277 29.72 15.85 11.15
C PRO A 277 30.20 17.09 10.36
N LYS A 278 29.27 17.91 9.81
CA LYS A 278 29.58 19.03 8.89
C LYS A 278 30.54 20.08 9.50
N ASP A 279 30.48 20.26 10.80
CA ASP A 279 31.32 21.19 11.60
C ASP A 279 32.71 20.61 11.93
N GLU A 280 32.95 19.33 11.62
CA GLU A 280 34.24 18.66 11.82
C GLU A 280 35.06 18.62 10.51
N ARG A 281 36.38 18.31 10.65
CA ARG A 281 37.25 18.20 9.50
C ARG A 281 36.84 17.10 8.58
N GLN A 282 36.51 17.45 7.32
CA GLN A 282 36.06 16.50 6.29
C GLN A 282 37.23 15.84 5.57
N PRO A 283 37.13 14.52 5.25
CA PRO A 283 38.05 13.91 4.32
C PRO A 283 37.82 14.43 2.91
N PRO A 284 38.88 14.68 2.11
CA PRO A 284 38.72 14.98 0.68
C PRO A 284 37.91 13.91 -0.03
N ASP A 285 37.13 14.29 -1.05
CA ASP A 285 36.23 13.37 -1.75
C ASP A 285 36.96 12.14 -2.33
N ALA A 286 38.16 12.32 -2.86
CA ALA A 286 39.00 11.19 -3.31
C ALA A 286 39.38 10.24 -2.18
N VAL A 287 39.60 10.74 -0.95
CA VAL A 287 39.91 9.90 0.22
C VAL A 287 38.65 9.19 0.69
N ARG A 288 37.52 9.88 0.74
CA ARG A 288 36.20 9.31 1.08
C ARG A 288 35.85 8.17 0.12
N ALA A 289 36.03 8.40 -1.17
CA ALA A 289 35.77 7.37 -2.21
C ALA A 289 36.65 6.13 -2.03
N ARG A 290 37.93 6.30 -1.71
CA ARG A 290 38.84 5.18 -1.44
C ARG A 290 38.48 4.44 -0.15
N MET A 291 38.04 5.16 0.90
CA MET A 291 37.52 4.50 2.13
C MET A 291 36.31 3.63 1.81
N LEU A 292 35.33 4.18 1.08
CA LEU A 292 34.14 3.43 0.68
C LEU A 292 34.51 2.20 -0.16
N ALA A 293 35.36 2.35 -1.17
CA ALA A 293 35.82 1.24 -2.00
C ALA A 293 36.50 0.12 -1.15
N THR A 294 37.21 0.50 -0.08
CA THR A 294 37.83 -0.47 0.82
C THR A 294 36.80 -1.24 1.64
N VAL A 295 35.86 -0.52 2.22
CA VAL A 295 34.80 -1.13 3.05
C VAL A 295 33.86 -1.95 2.19
N ASP A 296 33.47 -1.45 1.02
CA ASP A 296 32.64 -2.17 0.05
C ASP A 296 33.30 -3.48 -0.42
N ALA A 297 34.62 -3.48 -0.62
CA ALA A 297 35.37 -4.69 -0.96
C ALA A 297 35.35 -5.74 0.18
N VAL A 298 35.45 -5.29 1.44
CA VAL A 298 35.31 -6.17 2.61
C VAL A 298 33.91 -6.77 2.71
N ILE A 299 32.88 -5.92 2.57
CA ILE A 299 31.48 -6.37 2.59
C ILE A 299 31.22 -7.34 1.42
N SER A 300 31.68 -7.01 0.22
CA SER A 300 31.54 -7.88 -0.96
C SER A 300 32.19 -9.24 -0.78
N ASP A 301 33.37 -9.27 -0.15
CA ASP A 301 34.04 -10.54 0.11
C ASP A 301 33.32 -11.33 1.21
N TYR A 302 32.84 -10.69 2.25
CA TYR A 302 31.99 -11.33 3.26
C TYR A 302 30.76 -11.99 2.62
N LEU A 303 30.04 -11.26 1.75
CA LEU A 303 28.82 -11.72 1.08
C LEU A 303 29.05 -12.86 0.06
N LYS A 304 30.29 -13.06 -0.42
CA LYS A 304 30.63 -14.23 -1.27
C LYS A 304 30.57 -15.54 -0.50
N ASP A 305 31.00 -15.49 0.76
CA ASP A 305 31.10 -16.68 1.62
C ASP A 305 29.87 -16.83 2.53
N HIS A 306 29.08 -15.76 2.67
CA HIS A 306 27.87 -15.70 3.52
C HIS A 306 26.68 -15.26 2.67
N ARG A 307 25.90 -16.22 2.22
CA ARG A 307 24.59 -15.94 1.61
C ARG A 307 23.54 -15.96 2.70
N SER A 308 22.37 -15.39 2.44
CA SER A 308 21.26 -15.35 3.40
C SER A 308 20.94 -16.76 3.93
N HIS A 309 21.14 -17.01 5.22
CA HIS A 309 21.00 -18.32 5.84
C HIS A 309 20.02 -18.35 7.02
N SER A 310 19.19 -17.34 7.18
CA SER A 310 18.24 -17.29 8.29
C SER A 310 16.83 -17.70 7.85
N PRO A 311 16.53 -18.98 7.68
CA PRO A 311 15.17 -19.42 7.44
C PRO A 311 14.33 -19.13 8.67
N VAL A 312 13.09 -18.69 8.48
CA VAL A 312 12.09 -18.73 9.54
C VAL A 312 11.60 -20.16 9.66
N VAL A 313 12.33 -20.97 10.39
CA VAL A 313 12.12 -22.42 10.53
C VAL A 313 10.70 -22.79 10.89
N MET A 314 10.06 -21.97 11.73
CA MET A 314 8.68 -22.18 12.12
C MET A 314 8.04 -20.86 12.60
N ARG A 315 6.87 -20.51 12.07
CA ARG A 315 6.05 -19.43 12.57
C ARG A 315 4.60 -19.83 12.70
N ARG A 316 3.91 -19.27 13.67
CA ARG A 316 2.48 -19.42 13.83
C ARG A 316 1.71 -18.50 12.87
N LEU A 317 0.52 -18.90 12.45
CA LEU A 317 -0.40 -17.98 11.80
C LEU A 317 -0.82 -16.87 12.78
N ASN A 318 -0.83 -15.62 12.31
CA ASN A 318 -1.45 -14.53 13.05
C ASN A 318 -2.99 -14.59 12.92
N ARG A 319 -3.71 -13.73 13.63
CA ARG A 319 -5.20 -13.75 13.65
C ARG A 319 -5.82 -13.56 12.27
N TYR A 320 -5.23 -12.67 11.44
CA TYR A 320 -5.72 -12.37 10.11
C TYR A 320 -5.49 -13.57 9.17
N GLU A 321 -4.30 -14.13 9.18
CA GLU A 321 -3.93 -15.32 8.40
C GLU A 321 -4.77 -16.55 8.80
N TYR A 322 -4.99 -16.76 10.11
CA TYR A 322 -5.82 -17.86 10.60
C TYR A 322 -7.27 -17.72 10.14
N SER A 323 -7.87 -16.51 10.26
CA SER A 323 -9.24 -16.27 9.81
C SER A 323 -9.38 -16.51 8.29
N ASN A 324 -8.44 -16.00 7.49
CA ASN A 324 -8.44 -16.21 6.05
C ASN A 324 -8.26 -17.69 5.68
N ALA A 325 -7.32 -18.39 6.33
CA ALA A 325 -7.07 -19.81 6.10
C ALA A 325 -8.31 -20.67 6.40
N VAL A 326 -8.98 -20.41 7.52
CA VAL A 326 -10.23 -21.11 7.87
C VAL A 326 -11.36 -20.78 6.91
N ARG A 327 -11.53 -19.48 6.58
CA ARG A 327 -12.54 -19.03 5.61
C ARG A 327 -12.38 -19.75 4.26
N ASP A 328 -11.16 -19.80 3.74
CA ASP A 328 -10.87 -20.36 2.44
C ASP A 328 -10.93 -21.90 2.45
N LEU A 329 -10.46 -22.56 3.53
CA LEU A 329 -10.56 -24.01 3.72
C LEU A 329 -12.00 -24.49 3.74
N LEU A 330 -12.88 -23.77 4.46
CA LEU A 330 -14.30 -24.12 4.63
C LEU A 330 -15.19 -23.39 3.62
N GLN A 331 -14.62 -22.59 2.73
CA GLN A 331 -15.32 -21.74 1.75
C GLN A 331 -16.45 -20.93 2.40
N LEU A 332 -16.15 -20.28 3.54
CA LEU A 332 -17.12 -19.48 4.28
C LEU A 332 -17.47 -18.21 3.48
N ARG A 333 -18.74 -17.79 3.57
CA ARG A 333 -19.25 -16.54 2.95
C ARG A 333 -18.92 -15.28 3.79
N GLY A 334 -18.20 -15.42 4.87
CA GLY A 334 -17.85 -14.35 5.80
C GLY A 334 -16.58 -14.67 6.57
N ASP A 335 -16.16 -13.72 7.40
CA ASP A 335 -15.00 -13.90 8.27
C ASP A 335 -15.35 -14.81 9.47
N VAL A 336 -14.34 -15.43 10.04
CA VAL A 336 -14.51 -16.39 11.16
C VAL A 336 -14.91 -15.65 12.45
N TYR A 337 -14.33 -14.48 12.68
CA TYR A 337 -14.56 -13.62 13.84
C TYR A 337 -14.25 -12.18 13.52
N PRO A 338 -14.66 -11.20 14.35
CA PRO A 338 -14.31 -9.80 14.14
C PRO A 338 -12.79 -9.60 14.12
N LEU A 339 -12.30 -8.96 13.06
CA LEU A 339 -10.88 -8.64 12.87
C LEU A 339 -10.69 -7.13 13.03
N PRO A 340 -10.16 -6.64 14.17
CA PRO A 340 -9.76 -5.25 14.31
C PRO A 340 -8.71 -4.85 13.26
N GLU A 341 -7.93 -5.80 12.81
CA GLU A 341 -6.88 -5.66 11.79
C GLU A 341 -7.47 -5.42 10.39
N LYS A 342 -8.67 -5.87 10.12
CA LYS A 342 -9.34 -5.63 8.84
C LYS A 342 -9.90 -4.22 8.82
N THR A 343 -9.21 -3.32 8.12
CA THR A 343 -9.53 -1.90 8.14
C THR A 343 -10.74 -1.58 7.28
N ILE A 344 -10.83 -2.17 6.09
CA ILE A 344 -11.89 -1.89 5.11
C ILE A 344 -12.98 -2.95 5.22
N ARG A 345 -14.24 -2.50 5.30
CA ARG A 345 -15.46 -3.31 5.20
C ARG A 345 -16.15 -3.01 3.89
N VAL A 346 -16.71 -4.03 3.28
CA VAL A 346 -17.37 -3.94 1.98
C VAL A 346 -18.73 -4.64 2.00
N ASP A 347 -19.68 -4.14 1.23
CA ASP A 347 -20.97 -4.78 1.02
C ASP A 347 -21.04 -5.55 -0.30
N ASN A 348 -20.11 -5.29 -1.22
CA ASN A 348 -20.03 -5.91 -2.54
C ASN A 348 -18.57 -6.19 -2.94
N LEU A 349 -18.38 -6.99 -3.99
CA LEU A 349 -17.06 -7.24 -4.57
C LEU A 349 -16.71 -6.08 -5.52
N TYR A 350 -15.93 -5.11 -5.06
CA TYR A 350 -15.41 -4.03 -5.90
C TYR A 350 -13.95 -4.28 -6.32
N PHE A 351 -13.22 -5.10 -5.59
CA PHE A 351 -11.82 -5.41 -5.86
C PHE A 351 -11.73 -6.57 -6.85
N ASP A 352 -11.53 -6.24 -8.11
CA ASP A 352 -11.38 -7.19 -9.22
C ASP A 352 -10.09 -6.90 -9.99
N PRO A 353 -8.95 -7.44 -9.52
CA PRO A 353 -7.66 -7.18 -10.16
C PRO A 353 -7.55 -7.80 -11.56
N ALA A 354 -8.31 -8.86 -11.88
CA ALA A 354 -8.31 -9.44 -13.21
C ALA A 354 -8.88 -8.48 -14.28
N SER A 355 -9.69 -7.51 -13.86
CA SER A 355 -10.21 -6.47 -14.77
C SER A 355 -9.15 -5.48 -15.23
N GLY A 356 -8.04 -5.35 -14.50
CA GLY A 356 -7.02 -4.33 -14.72
C GLY A 356 -7.53 -2.88 -14.51
N ARG A 357 -8.72 -2.72 -13.92
CA ARG A 357 -9.36 -1.42 -13.69
C ARG A 357 -9.92 -1.33 -12.28
N PHE A 358 -9.56 -0.27 -11.60
CA PHE A 358 -10.16 0.03 -10.32
C PHE A 358 -11.37 0.97 -10.51
N PRO A 359 -12.52 0.70 -9.88
CA PRO A 359 -13.73 1.51 -10.11
C PRO A 359 -13.54 2.97 -9.66
N ASN A 360 -14.20 3.88 -10.38
CA ASN A 360 -14.15 5.31 -10.04
C ASN A 360 -14.87 5.65 -8.73
N ALA A 361 -15.78 4.81 -8.29
CA ALA A 361 -16.46 4.96 -7.01
C ALA A 361 -16.64 3.60 -6.35
N VAL A 362 -16.30 3.52 -5.08
CA VAL A 362 -16.43 2.30 -4.29
C VAL A 362 -17.18 2.59 -2.99
N ARG A 363 -18.00 1.65 -2.57
CA ARG A 363 -18.70 1.74 -1.30
C ARG A 363 -17.98 0.90 -0.26
N VAL A 364 -17.25 1.60 0.61
CA VAL A 364 -16.48 0.97 1.67
C VAL A 364 -16.68 1.71 2.98
N SER A 365 -16.51 0.97 4.07
CA SER A 365 -16.55 1.50 5.43
C SER A 365 -15.33 0.97 6.17
N ASN A 366 -14.99 1.59 7.28
CA ASN A 366 -14.12 0.98 8.26
C ASN A 366 -14.91 0.63 9.53
N ARG A 367 -14.29 -0.11 10.45
CA ARG A 367 -14.93 -0.57 11.69
C ARG A 367 -15.48 0.55 12.58
N THR A 368 -15.10 1.79 12.33
CA THR A 368 -15.37 2.95 13.17
C THR A 368 -16.47 3.84 12.63
N MET A 369 -16.98 3.54 11.44
CA MET A 369 -18.04 4.31 10.82
C MET A 369 -19.47 3.97 11.30
N GLY A 370 -19.64 3.21 12.39
CA GLY A 370 -20.93 2.94 13.03
C GLY A 370 -21.65 1.67 12.56
N LYS A 371 -22.64 1.21 13.33
CA LYS A 371 -23.34 -0.08 13.12
C LYS A 371 -24.32 -0.11 11.93
N GLU A 372 -24.80 1.04 11.50
CA GLU A 372 -25.82 1.14 10.44
C GLU A 372 -25.19 1.09 9.05
N GLN A 373 -23.90 0.84 8.99
CA GLN A 373 -23.10 0.82 7.80
C GLN A 373 -22.84 -0.63 7.39
N ILE A 374 -21.88 -0.86 6.55
CA ILE A 374 -21.62 -2.19 6.04
C ILE A 374 -21.36 -3.18 7.18
N GLU A 375 -22.25 -4.15 7.35
CA GLU A 375 -22.08 -5.21 8.33
C GLU A 375 -21.17 -6.32 7.80
N GLU A 376 -20.20 -6.70 8.62
CA GLU A 376 -19.40 -7.89 8.33
C GLU A 376 -20.23 -9.15 8.58
N LYS A 377 -20.19 -10.06 7.63
CA LYS A 377 -20.69 -11.42 7.85
C LYS A 377 -19.64 -12.18 8.63
N ILE A 378 -19.92 -12.49 9.88
CA ILE A 378 -19.05 -13.25 10.79
C ILE A 378 -19.82 -14.37 11.43
N LEU A 379 -19.10 -15.41 11.89
CA LEU A 379 -19.69 -16.45 12.71
C LEU A 379 -19.94 -15.91 14.13
N THR A 380 -21.17 -16.04 14.63
CA THR A 380 -21.51 -15.62 16.01
C THR A 380 -20.94 -16.59 17.03
N SER A 381 -20.69 -16.07 18.23
CA SER A 381 -20.13 -16.84 19.36
C SER A 381 -18.71 -17.36 19.13
N VAL A 382 -18.01 -16.88 18.09
CA VAL A 382 -16.61 -17.19 17.83
C VAL A 382 -15.74 -16.02 18.26
N SER A 383 -14.87 -16.25 19.24
CA SER A 383 -13.94 -15.23 19.74
C SER A 383 -12.53 -15.53 19.25
N PRO A 384 -11.80 -14.52 18.74
CA PRO A 384 -10.42 -14.70 18.32
C PRO A 384 -9.50 -14.95 19.52
N PHE A 385 -8.35 -15.56 19.27
CA PHE A 385 -7.23 -15.55 20.23
C PHE A 385 -6.63 -14.15 20.38
N ALA A 386 -5.67 -13.98 21.30
CA ALA A 386 -5.07 -12.68 21.59
C ALA A 386 -4.46 -12.01 20.35
N ILE A 387 -4.55 -10.68 20.30
CA ILE A 387 -4.00 -9.89 19.19
C ILE A 387 -2.48 -10.04 19.11
N ASP A 388 -1.97 -10.20 17.92
CA ASP A 388 -0.55 -10.24 17.66
C ASP A 388 -0.01 -8.80 17.54
N LEU A 389 1.03 -8.52 18.31
CA LEU A 389 1.69 -7.23 18.26
C LEU A 389 2.58 -7.13 17.00
N GLN A 390 2.69 -5.93 16.46
CA GLN A 390 3.67 -5.65 15.44
C GLN A 390 5.08 -5.69 16.05
N ALA A 391 6.02 -6.28 15.34
CA ALA A 391 7.43 -6.19 15.69
C ALA A 391 7.93 -4.74 15.58
N ASP A 392 8.94 -4.39 16.36
CA ASP A 392 9.60 -3.08 16.26
C ASP A 392 10.05 -2.81 14.81
N GLY A 393 9.47 -1.77 14.21
CA GLY A 393 9.71 -1.42 12.81
C GLY A 393 9.24 -2.44 11.78
N GLY A 394 8.31 -3.38 12.12
CA GLY A 394 7.93 -4.47 11.26
C GLY A 394 6.46 -4.89 11.29
N PHE A 395 6.26 -6.10 10.83
CA PHE A 395 4.95 -6.68 10.56
C PHE A 395 4.57 -7.73 11.63
N ASN A 396 3.28 -7.99 11.80
CA ASN A 396 2.76 -8.95 12.76
C ASN A 396 2.86 -10.42 12.31
N ASN A 397 3.46 -10.68 11.15
CA ASN A 397 3.72 -12.03 10.63
C ASN A 397 5.15 -12.52 10.92
N ARG A 398 5.99 -11.76 11.63
CA ARG A 398 7.37 -12.13 11.91
C ARG A 398 7.48 -13.33 12.85
N GLY A 399 8.19 -14.37 12.41
CA GLY A 399 8.33 -15.63 13.13
C GLY A 399 8.91 -15.50 14.53
N ASN A 400 9.90 -14.63 14.71
CA ASN A 400 10.57 -14.40 16.01
C ASN A 400 9.71 -13.61 17.03
N GLN A 401 8.56 -13.06 16.62
CA GLN A 401 7.66 -12.28 17.47
C GLN A 401 6.37 -13.04 17.80
N LEU A 402 6.03 -14.08 17.05
CA LEU A 402 4.83 -14.89 17.23
C LEU A 402 5.06 -15.97 18.29
N SER A 403 4.93 -15.60 19.56
CA SER A 403 5.10 -16.53 20.67
C SER A 403 4.00 -17.58 20.75
N VAL A 404 4.33 -18.71 21.35
CA VAL A 404 3.40 -19.79 21.67
C VAL A 404 3.40 -20.03 23.17
N SER A 405 2.21 -20.06 23.76
CA SER A 405 2.02 -20.43 25.16
C SER A 405 1.04 -21.59 25.29
N PRO A 406 1.09 -22.37 26.38
CA PRO A 406 0.09 -23.42 26.64
C PRO A 406 -1.35 -22.90 26.62
N ILE A 407 -1.58 -21.70 27.14
CA ILE A 407 -2.90 -21.03 27.13
C ILE A 407 -3.36 -20.77 25.69
N LEU A 408 -2.45 -20.38 24.81
CA LEU A 408 -2.78 -20.13 23.40
C LEU A 408 -3.15 -21.44 22.68
N LEU A 409 -2.47 -22.56 22.96
CA LEU A 409 -2.81 -23.86 22.39
C LEU A 409 -4.20 -24.32 22.83
N GLU A 410 -4.55 -24.13 24.10
CA GLU A 410 -5.90 -24.41 24.63
C GLU A 410 -6.95 -23.51 23.93
N SER A 411 -6.60 -22.25 23.67
CA SER A 411 -7.47 -21.33 22.94
C SER A 411 -7.77 -21.81 21.52
N PHE A 412 -6.83 -22.42 20.81
CA PHE A 412 -7.06 -22.98 19.47
C PHE A 412 -8.02 -24.18 19.48
N LEU A 413 -7.97 -25.03 20.52
CA LEU A 413 -8.93 -26.12 20.67
C LEU A 413 -10.36 -25.59 20.87
N THR A 414 -10.50 -24.60 21.73
CA THR A 414 -11.79 -23.94 22.00
C THR A 414 -12.29 -23.22 20.76
N LEU A 415 -11.40 -22.51 20.06
CA LEU A 415 -11.70 -21.78 18.83
C LEU A 415 -12.18 -22.72 17.71
N GLY A 416 -11.43 -23.79 17.42
CA GLY A 416 -11.82 -24.77 16.40
C GLY A 416 -13.21 -25.35 16.66
N ARG A 417 -13.56 -25.58 17.92
CA ARG A 417 -14.89 -26.04 18.31
C ARG A 417 -15.95 -24.98 18.11
N SER A 418 -15.72 -23.75 18.59
CA SER A 418 -16.69 -22.65 18.45
C SER A 418 -16.99 -22.29 16.99
N ILE A 419 -16.03 -22.49 16.07
CA ILE A 419 -16.23 -22.27 14.64
C ILE A 419 -17.30 -23.22 14.07
N VAL A 420 -17.12 -24.52 14.27
CA VAL A 420 -18.02 -25.54 13.69
C VAL A 420 -19.38 -25.63 14.41
N ASP A 421 -19.45 -25.16 15.66
CA ASP A 421 -20.68 -25.12 16.49
C ASP A 421 -21.41 -23.75 16.36
N SER A 422 -20.88 -22.79 15.59
CA SER A 422 -21.55 -21.50 15.37
C SER A 422 -22.91 -21.69 14.69
N PRO A 423 -23.98 -21.01 15.13
CA PRO A 423 -25.31 -21.13 14.54
C PRO A 423 -25.36 -20.83 13.04
N GLU A 424 -24.50 -19.94 12.54
CA GLU A 424 -24.42 -19.55 11.13
C GLU A 424 -23.54 -20.47 10.29
N PHE A 425 -22.81 -21.43 10.92
CA PHE A 425 -21.82 -22.25 10.23
C PHE A 425 -22.38 -22.93 8.99
N ASP A 426 -23.49 -23.67 9.11
CA ASP A 426 -24.08 -24.41 8.01
C ASP A 426 -24.60 -23.48 6.88
N ALA A 427 -25.09 -22.28 7.22
CA ALA A 427 -25.56 -21.29 6.28
C ALA A 427 -24.41 -20.57 5.54
N TYR A 428 -23.27 -20.40 6.21
CA TYR A 428 -22.13 -19.68 5.63
C TYR A 428 -21.13 -20.62 4.93
N CYS A 429 -21.07 -21.90 5.31
CA CYS A 429 -20.17 -22.87 4.74
C CYS A 429 -20.68 -23.40 3.39
N LYS A 430 -20.01 -23.09 2.31
CA LYS A 430 -20.42 -23.53 0.95
C LYS A 430 -20.24 -25.03 0.73
N ILE A 431 -19.38 -25.69 1.50
CA ILE A 431 -19.11 -27.13 1.38
C ILE A 431 -19.99 -27.98 2.31
N THR A 432 -21.02 -27.40 2.96
CA THR A 432 -21.88 -28.14 3.90
C THR A 432 -22.45 -29.41 3.28
N ASP A 433 -23.08 -29.30 2.11
CA ASP A 433 -23.72 -30.44 1.45
C ASP A 433 -22.72 -31.47 0.92
N SER A 434 -21.61 -31.00 0.36
CA SER A 434 -20.60 -31.89 -0.25
C SER A 434 -19.66 -32.54 0.76
N PHE A 435 -19.39 -31.89 1.87
CA PHE A 435 -18.39 -32.35 2.85
C PHE A 435 -19.00 -32.89 4.14
N PHE A 436 -20.02 -32.22 4.71
CA PHE A 436 -20.59 -32.57 6.02
C PHE A 436 -21.84 -33.44 5.98
N THR A 437 -22.42 -33.74 4.81
CA THR A 437 -23.64 -34.54 4.66
C THR A 437 -23.35 -35.90 4.05
N SER A 438 -23.97 -36.95 4.58
CA SER A 438 -23.99 -38.28 3.94
C SER A 438 -25.36 -38.57 3.29
N PRO A 439 -25.47 -39.49 2.29
CA PRO A 439 -26.76 -39.97 1.83
C PRO A 439 -27.60 -40.50 3.00
N GLN A 440 -28.93 -40.29 2.93
CA GLN A 440 -29.82 -40.64 4.05
C GLN A 440 -29.80 -42.13 4.38
N ASP A 441 -29.66 -43.02 3.36
CA ASP A 441 -29.66 -44.45 3.53
C ASP A 441 -28.26 -45.06 3.57
N ALA A 442 -27.20 -44.24 3.77
CA ALA A 442 -25.84 -44.73 3.82
C ALA A 442 -25.60 -45.63 5.06
N THR A 443 -25.12 -46.82 4.78
CA THR A 443 -24.70 -47.75 5.86
C THR A 443 -23.49 -47.18 6.62
N LEU A 444 -23.21 -47.68 7.80
CA LEU A 444 -22.05 -47.29 8.58
C LEU A 444 -20.74 -47.44 7.79
N GLU A 445 -20.60 -48.54 7.07
CA GLU A 445 -19.44 -48.80 6.23
C GLU A 445 -19.31 -47.76 5.10
N GLN A 446 -20.42 -47.43 4.43
CA GLN A 446 -20.45 -46.38 3.39
C GLN A 446 -20.09 -45.02 3.94
N GLN A 447 -20.56 -44.68 5.16
CA GLN A 447 -20.18 -43.43 5.82
C GLN A 447 -18.68 -43.39 6.17
N GLN A 448 -18.10 -44.51 6.59
CA GLN A 448 -16.66 -44.64 6.86
C GLN A 448 -15.84 -44.40 5.59
N ILE A 449 -16.21 -45.06 4.50
CA ILE A 449 -15.54 -44.90 3.19
C ILE A 449 -15.66 -43.45 2.72
N LEU A 450 -16.85 -42.86 2.80
CA LEU A 450 -17.12 -41.49 2.37
C LEU A 450 -16.29 -40.47 3.18
N ALA A 451 -16.24 -40.62 4.51
CA ALA A 451 -15.43 -39.77 5.37
C ALA A 451 -13.96 -39.84 4.99
N ARG A 452 -13.41 -41.04 4.80
CA ARG A 452 -12.01 -41.21 4.41
C ARG A 452 -11.69 -40.53 3.06
N MET A 453 -12.56 -40.69 2.07
CA MET A 453 -12.40 -40.08 0.74
C MET A 453 -12.40 -38.55 0.82
N ARG A 454 -13.24 -37.96 1.68
CA ARG A 454 -13.33 -36.50 1.85
C ARG A 454 -12.21 -35.95 2.73
N LEU A 455 -11.76 -36.70 3.74
CA LEU A 455 -10.73 -36.25 4.66
C LEU A 455 -9.36 -36.11 3.99
N LEU A 456 -8.97 -36.98 3.05
CA LEU A 456 -7.64 -36.92 2.45
C LEU A 456 -7.38 -35.57 1.78
N PRO A 457 -8.15 -35.12 0.76
CA PRO A 457 -7.90 -33.83 0.11
C PRO A 457 -8.09 -32.63 1.06
N PHE A 458 -9.01 -32.74 2.01
CA PHE A 458 -9.21 -31.70 3.01
C PHE A 458 -7.96 -31.52 3.92
N LEU A 459 -7.37 -32.62 4.36
CA LEU A 459 -6.17 -32.60 5.18
C LEU A 459 -4.96 -32.12 4.39
N GLU A 460 -4.82 -32.51 3.12
CA GLU A 460 -3.75 -32.03 2.24
C GLU A 460 -3.82 -30.51 2.04
N LEU A 461 -5.02 -29.98 1.83
CA LEU A 461 -5.25 -28.53 1.72
C LEU A 461 -4.98 -27.84 3.06
N ALA A 462 -5.50 -28.34 4.17
CA ALA A 462 -5.33 -27.76 5.50
C ALA A 462 -3.85 -27.75 5.94
N PHE A 463 -3.11 -28.82 5.64
CA PHE A 463 -1.70 -28.96 6.04
C PHE A 463 -0.73 -28.50 4.95
N ARG A 464 -1.26 -28.09 3.80
CA ARG A 464 -0.47 -27.50 2.69
C ARG A 464 0.62 -28.45 2.14
N SER A 465 0.45 -29.73 2.33
CA SER A 465 1.42 -30.77 1.95
C SER A 465 0.74 -32.13 1.83
N PRO A 466 1.36 -33.11 1.14
CA PRO A 466 0.85 -34.47 1.12
C PRO A 466 0.70 -35.05 2.52
N VAL A 467 -0.34 -35.84 2.71
CA VAL A 467 -0.68 -36.41 4.02
C VAL A 467 -0.32 -37.89 4.04
N GLU A 468 0.54 -38.28 4.97
CA GLU A 468 0.91 -39.66 5.22
C GLU A 468 -0.32 -40.49 5.63
N GLU A 469 -0.33 -41.76 5.20
CA GLU A 469 -1.40 -42.72 5.51
C GLU A 469 -1.67 -42.84 7.01
N ALA A 470 -0.62 -42.79 7.85
CA ALA A 470 -0.75 -42.84 9.30
C ALA A 470 -1.50 -41.63 9.88
N VAL A 471 -1.34 -40.44 9.27
CA VAL A 471 -2.05 -39.23 9.66
C VAL A 471 -3.51 -39.30 9.25
N LEU A 472 -3.80 -39.70 8.00
CA LEU A 472 -5.16 -39.93 7.54
C LEU A 472 -5.89 -40.94 8.43
N ASN A 473 -5.24 -42.06 8.77
CA ASN A 473 -5.82 -43.08 9.64
C ASN A 473 -6.14 -42.56 11.04
N ARG A 474 -5.35 -41.64 11.58
CA ARG A 474 -5.61 -41.01 12.88
C ARG A 474 -6.89 -40.16 12.85
N TYR A 475 -7.05 -39.28 11.86
CA TYR A 475 -8.23 -38.44 11.72
C TYR A 475 -9.48 -39.24 11.36
N HIS A 476 -9.36 -40.27 10.50
CA HIS A 476 -10.43 -41.17 10.18
C HIS A 476 -10.83 -42.05 11.38
N GLY A 477 -9.88 -42.51 12.19
CA GLY A 477 -10.15 -43.21 13.47
C GLY A 477 -10.87 -42.32 14.47
N TYR A 478 -10.53 -41.01 14.54
CA TYR A 478 -11.25 -40.05 15.35
C TYR A 478 -12.68 -39.82 14.84
N PHE A 479 -12.88 -39.69 13.54
CA PHE A 479 -14.22 -39.69 12.94
C PHE A 479 -15.05 -40.89 13.36
N SER A 480 -14.49 -42.11 13.29
CA SER A 480 -15.16 -43.34 13.63
C SER A 480 -15.62 -43.38 15.09
N GLN A 481 -14.75 -42.86 16.00
CA GLN A 481 -15.08 -42.75 17.43
C GLN A 481 -16.21 -41.73 17.67
N CYS A 482 -16.16 -40.56 16.97
CA CYS A 482 -17.22 -39.57 17.07
C CYS A 482 -18.56 -40.11 16.51
N LEU A 483 -18.53 -40.80 15.37
CA LEU A 483 -19.71 -41.38 14.74
C LEU A 483 -20.40 -42.41 15.67
N THR A 484 -19.60 -43.21 16.31
CA THR A 484 -20.13 -44.16 17.31
C THR A 484 -20.82 -43.48 18.51
N LYS A 485 -20.33 -42.30 18.90
CA LYS A 485 -20.87 -41.54 20.04
C LYS A 485 -22.09 -40.68 19.64
N THR A 486 -22.03 -40.02 18.49
CA THR A 486 -23.04 -39.03 18.10
C THR A 486 -24.15 -39.62 17.22
N ASN A 487 -23.88 -40.75 16.56
CA ASN A 487 -24.71 -41.33 15.52
C ASN A 487 -25.06 -40.32 14.39
N SER A 488 -24.19 -39.36 14.18
CA SER A 488 -24.36 -38.29 13.19
C SER A 488 -23.10 -38.11 12.36
N PHE A 489 -23.21 -38.36 11.05
CA PHE A 489 -22.11 -38.13 10.10
C PHE A 489 -21.64 -36.66 10.14
N SER A 490 -22.58 -35.73 10.04
CA SER A 490 -22.29 -34.29 10.00
C SER A 490 -21.57 -33.84 11.25
N GLN A 491 -22.08 -34.19 12.45
CA GLN A 491 -21.45 -33.81 13.73
C GLN A 491 -20.05 -34.43 13.83
N SER A 492 -19.87 -35.68 13.41
CA SER A 492 -18.57 -36.35 13.45
C SER A 492 -17.53 -35.70 12.54
N MET A 493 -17.95 -35.26 11.35
CA MET A 493 -17.08 -34.49 10.43
C MET A 493 -16.74 -33.12 11.02
N LYS A 494 -17.70 -32.41 11.65
CA LYS A 494 -17.47 -31.14 12.35
C LYS A 494 -16.46 -31.31 13.49
N ASP A 495 -16.57 -32.40 14.28
CA ASP A 495 -15.64 -32.74 15.38
C ASP A 495 -14.20 -32.93 14.84
N VAL A 496 -14.06 -33.63 13.69
CA VAL A 496 -12.75 -33.81 13.04
C VAL A 496 -12.20 -32.47 12.54
N VAL A 497 -13.02 -31.66 11.89
CA VAL A 497 -12.61 -30.32 11.40
C VAL A 497 -12.15 -29.44 12.55
N ALA A 498 -12.86 -29.42 13.68
CA ALA A 498 -12.43 -28.69 14.89
C ALA A 498 -11.03 -29.13 15.35
N GLY A 499 -10.76 -30.44 15.31
CA GLY A 499 -9.44 -31.00 15.62
C GLY A 499 -8.36 -30.61 14.60
N VAL A 500 -8.69 -30.50 13.31
CA VAL A 500 -7.78 -30.05 12.26
C VAL A 500 -7.42 -28.58 12.45
N LEU A 501 -8.41 -27.72 12.72
CA LEU A 501 -8.21 -26.28 12.94
C LEU A 501 -7.35 -25.96 14.17
N ALA A 502 -7.30 -26.88 15.13
CA ALA A 502 -6.44 -26.78 16.32
C ALA A 502 -5.10 -27.54 16.16
N SER A 503 -4.88 -28.19 15.03
CA SER A 503 -3.67 -28.97 14.80
C SER A 503 -2.45 -28.07 14.62
N PRO A 504 -1.29 -28.40 15.22
CA PRO A 504 -0.05 -27.70 14.93
C PRO A 504 0.28 -27.66 13.43
N ARG A 505 -0.05 -28.70 12.66
CA ARG A 505 0.16 -28.74 11.20
C ARG A 505 -0.67 -27.69 10.44
N PHE A 506 -1.80 -27.26 11.01
CA PHE A 506 -2.60 -26.18 10.45
C PHE A 506 -2.10 -24.80 10.92
N ILE A 507 -1.83 -24.68 12.22
CA ILE A 507 -1.53 -23.42 12.90
C ILE A 507 -0.14 -22.88 12.54
N TYR A 508 0.84 -23.78 12.30
CA TYR A 508 2.22 -23.39 12.02
C TYR A 508 2.56 -23.53 10.54
N ILE A 509 3.30 -22.56 10.05
CA ILE A 509 4.08 -22.66 8.82
C ILE A 509 5.48 -23.09 9.27
N SER A 510 5.93 -24.24 8.79
CA SER A 510 7.28 -24.75 9.02
C SER A 510 8.02 -24.84 7.68
N GLU A 511 9.27 -24.44 7.68
CA GLU A 511 10.19 -24.53 6.56
C GLU A 511 11.34 -25.43 6.99
N SER A 512 11.89 -26.19 6.06
CA SER A 512 12.96 -27.13 6.37
C SER A 512 14.22 -26.36 6.70
N ALA A 513 14.69 -26.48 7.94
CA ALA A 513 15.99 -25.97 8.35
C ALA A 513 17.02 -27.09 8.20
N PHE A 514 18.11 -26.81 7.53
CA PHE A 514 19.27 -27.68 7.47
C PHE A 514 20.46 -27.01 8.17
N GLU A 515 21.21 -27.81 8.92
CA GLU A 515 22.38 -27.35 9.70
C GLU A 515 23.55 -26.86 8.83
N ASP A 516 23.56 -27.19 7.53
CA ASP A 516 24.75 -27.04 6.65
C ASP A 516 24.49 -26.27 5.33
N GLY A 517 23.71 -25.23 5.30
CA GLY A 517 23.75 -24.31 4.14
C GLY A 517 22.43 -24.06 3.40
N ASP A 518 22.53 -23.32 2.30
CA ASP A 518 21.46 -22.94 1.37
C ASP A 518 20.72 -24.15 0.81
N VAL A 519 19.62 -24.53 1.42
CA VAL A 519 18.72 -25.53 0.84
C VAL A 519 17.48 -24.80 0.33
N PRO A 520 17.21 -24.86 -0.98
CA PRO A 520 15.99 -24.30 -1.53
C PRO A 520 14.76 -24.90 -0.87
N LEU A 521 13.73 -24.08 -0.70
CA LEU A 521 12.43 -24.56 -0.24
C LEU A 521 11.93 -25.67 -1.18
N ASN A 522 11.30 -26.68 -0.59
CA ASN A 522 10.57 -27.62 -1.42
C ASN A 522 9.33 -26.94 -2.05
N ALA A 523 8.73 -27.58 -3.06
CA ALA A 523 7.65 -26.99 -3.82
C ALA A 523 6.40 -26.65 -2.96
N TYR A 524 6.13 -27.41 -1.90
CA TYR A 524 5.00 -27.14 -0.99
C TYR A 524 5.29 -26.00 -0.01
N GLU A 525 6.52 -25.90 0.45
CA GLU A 525 6.98 -24.77 1.27
C GLU A 525 6.93 -23.47 0.47
N LEU A 526 7.42 -23.51 -0.78
CA LEU A 526 7.34 -22.35 -1.71
C LEU A 526 5.89 -21.97 -2.01
N ALA A 527 5.00 -22.96 -2.25
CA ALA A 527 3.57 -22.70 -2.46
C ALA A 527 2.93 -22.03 -1.22
N THR A 528 3.30 -22.51 -0.04
CA THR A 528 2.83 -21.95 1.24
C THR A 528 3.34 -20.51 1.42
N ARG A 529 4.64 -20.27 1.25
CA ARG A 529 5.24 -18.93 1.36
C ARG A 529 4.58 -17.96 0.37
N LEU A 530 4.40 -18.35 -0.89
CA LEU A 530 3.76 -17.53 -1.92
C LEU A 530 2.31 -17.20 -1.58
N SER A 531 1.52 -18.16 -1.12
CA SER A 531 0.10 -17.93 -0.82
C SER A 531 -0.09 -17.06 0.42
N PHE A 532 0.71 -17.25 1.47
CA PHE A 532 0.64 -16.38 2.65
C PHE A 532 1.20 -14.98 2.39
N PHE A 533 2.16 -14.84 1.48
CA PHE A 533 2.62 -13.53 1.04
C PHE A 533 1.51 -12.75 0.31
N LEU A 534 0.92 -13.34 -0.73
CA LEU A 534 -0.01 -12.62 -1.61
C LEU A 534 -1.44 -12.58 -1.09
N TRP A 535 -1.91 -13.65 -0.42
CA TRP A 535 -3.30 -13.81 0.00
C TRP A 535 -3.49 -13.83 1.52
N SER A 536 -2.38 -13.89 2.28
CA SER A 536 -2.43 -14.16 3.74
C SER A 536 -3.35 -15.37 4.06
N SER A 537 -3.30 -16.40 3.23
CA SER A 537 -4.18 -17.58 3.28
C SER A 537 -3.50 -18.82 2.69
N LEU A 538 -4.24 -19.94 2.72
CA LEU A 538 -3.80 -21.23 2.18
C LEU A 538 -3.56 -21.18 0.66
N PRO A 539 -2.62 -21.99 0.14
CA PRO A 539 -2.51 -22.23 -1.30
C PRO A 539 -3.78 -22.88 -1.83
N ASP A 540 -4.19 -22.53 -3.05
CA ASP A 540 -5.30 -23.20 -3.73
C ASP A 540 -4.86 -24.50 -4.41
N GLU A 541 -5.83 -25.28 -4.91
CA GLU A 541 -5.56 -26.56 -5.55
C GLU A 541 -4.67 -26.42 -6.80
N ILE A 542 -4.77 -25.28 -7.54
CA ILE A 542 -3.92 -25.04 -8.72
C ILE A 542 -2.45 -24.91 -8.29
N LEU A 543 -2.20 -24.16 -7.23
CA LEU A 543 -0.85 -23.98 -6.70
C LEU A 543 -0.30 -25.27 -6.08
N LEU A 544 -1.14 -26.01 -5.35
CA LEU A 544 -0.76 -27.32 -4.79
C LEU A 544 -0.52 -28.37 -5.87
N ALA A 545 -1.24 -28.33 -6.99
CA ALA A 545 -1.00 -29.22 -8.14
C ALA A 545 0.39 -28.96 -8.76
N ALA A 546 0.76 -27.68 -8.95
CA ALA A 546 2.08 -27.29 -9.43
C ALA A 546 3.20 -27.63 -8.41
N ALA A 547 2.87 -27.64 -7.13
CA ALA A 547 3.80 -28.13 -6.10
C ALA A 547 3.96 -29.65 -6.14
N ARG A 548 2.88 -30.38 -6.34
CA ARG A 548 2.81 -31.86 -6.38
C ARG A 548 3.63 -32.44 -7.54
N ASP A 549 3.61 -31.82 -8.70
CA ASP A 549 4.40 -32.25 -9.87
C ASP A 549 5.79 -31.62 -9.92
N GLY A 550 6.13 -30.76 -8.95
CA GLY A 550 7.41 -30.06 -8.84
C GLY A 550 7.62 -28.93 -9.86
N SER A 551 6.61 -28.64 -10.69
CA SER A 551 6.73 -27.59 -11.72
C SER A 551 6.83 -26.20 -11.13
N LEU A 552 6.32 -25.96 -9.91
CA LEU A 552 6.37 -24.67 -9.23
C LEU A 552 7.81 -24.16 -8.99
N LEU A 553 8.78 -25.07 -8.90
CA LEU A 553 10.20 -24.73 -8.75
C LEU A 553 10.84 -24.17 -10.04
N LYS A 554 10.12 -24.20 -11.17
CA LYS A 554 10.58 -23.61 -12.42
C LYS A 554 10.28 -22.13 -12.43
N PRO A 555 11.24 -21.25 -12.76
CA PRO A 555 11.06 -19.80 -12.69
C PRO A 555 9.89 -19.27 -13.55
N ASP A 556 9.64 -19.84 -14.71
CA ASP A 556 8.54 -19.49 -15.60
C ASP A 556 7.17 -19.86 -15.03
N VAL A 557 7.05 -21.04 -14.40
CA VAL A 557 5.82 -21.49 -13.74
C VAL A 557 5.57 -20.66 -12.48
N LEU A 558 6.60 -20.39 -11.69
CA LEU A 558 6.51 -19.55 -10.50
C LEU A 558 6.03 -18.12 -10.88
N ASP A 559 6.58 -17.54 -11.95
CA ASP A 559 6.14 -16.24 -12.47
C ASP A 559 4.68 -16.27 -12.93
N LEU A 560 4.28 -17.31 -13.66
CA LEU A 560 2.89 -17.49 -14.11
C LEU A 560 1.91 -17.59 -12.93
N GLN A 561 2.26 -18.40 -11.90
CA GLN A 561 1.42 -18.50 -10.71
C GLN A 561 1.37 -17.19 -9.92
N THR A 562 2.48 -16.46 -9.83
CA THR A 562 2.53 -15.14 -9.18
C THR A 562 1.57 -14.16 -9.86
N ARG A 563 1.58 -14.07 -11.19
CA ARG A 563 0.65 -13.22 -11.95
C ARG A 563 -0.81 -13.61 -11.72
N ARG A 564 -1.13 -14.90 -11.89
CA ARG A 564 -2.48 -15.42 -11.62
C ARG A 564 -2.95 -15.07 -10.21
N MET A 565 -2.08 -15.18 -9.23
CA MET A 565 -2.40 -14.90 -7.83
C MET A 565 -2.57 -13.40 -7.54
N LEU A 566 -1.88 -12.52 -8.25
CA LEU A 566 -2.11 -11.08 -8.20
C LEU A 566 -3.46 -10.70 -8.82
N GLU A 567 -3.92 -11.42 -9.85
CA GLU A 567 -5.22 -11.22 -10.48
C GLU A 567 -6.39 -11.82 -9.67
N ASP A 568 -6.12 -12.60 -8.63
CA ASP A 568 -7.15 -13.16 -7.75
C ASP A 568 -7.60 -12.12 -6.70
N PRO A 569 -8.93 -11.98 -6.43
CA PRO A 569 -9.43 -11.03 -5.42
C PRO A 569 -8.84 -11.19 -4.01
N ARG A 570 -8.31 -12.38 -3.65
CA ARG A 570 -7.61 -12.61 -2.38
C ARG A 570 -6.35 -11.76 -2.24
N SER A 571 -5.76 -11.26 -3.34
CA SER A 571 -4.61 -10.36 -3.32
C SER A 571 -4.90 -9.02 -2.62
N GLN A 572 -6.17 -8.67 -2.39
CA GLN A 572 -6.56 -7.55 -1.53
C GLN A 572 -5.92 -7.62 -0.14
N ALA A 573 -5.53 -8.82 0.31
CA ALA A 573 -4.80 -9.00 1.56
C ALA A 573 -3.49 -8.19 1.63
N LEU A 574 -2.84 -7.90 0.50
CA LEU A 574 -1.66 -7.03 0.47
C LEU A 574 -2.02 -5.60 0.89
N ALA A 575 -3.11 -5.03 0.41
CA ALA A 575 -3.55 -3.69 0.86
C ALA A 575 -4.00 -3.72 2.31
N GLN A 576 -4.82 -4.69 2.70
CA GLN A 576 -5.40 -4.76 4.03
C GLN A 576 -4.40 -5.15 5.13
N ASN A 577 -3.40 -5.94 4.81
CA ASN A 577 -2.43 -6.44 5.79
C ASN A 577 -1.06 -5.78 5.62
N PHE A 578 -0.41 -5.87 4.44
CA PHE A 578 0.89 -5.23 4.23
C PHE A 578 0.79 -3.70 4.28
N ALA A 579 0.00 -3.07 3.38
CA ALA A 579 0.01 -1.61 3.26
C ALA A 579 -0.47 -0.92 4.55
N ARG A 580 -1.48 -1.45 5.23
CA ARG A 580 -1.96 -0.95 6.52
C ARG A 580 -0.84 -0.91 7.57
N GLN A 581 -0.07 -2.00 7.70
CA GLN A 581 1.01 -2.12 8.67
C GLN A 581 2.24 -1.30 8.26
N TRP A 582 2.62 -1.33 6.97
CA TRP A 582 3.71 -0.54 6.43
C TRP A 582 3.50 0.96 6.68
N LEU A 583 2.29 1.47 6.38
CA LEU A 583 1.92 2.87 6.61
C LEU A 583 1.63 3.19 8.08
N ARG A 584 1.63 2.18 8.96
CA ARG A 584 1.34 2.31 10.41
C ARG A 584 -0.04 2.90 10.72
N LEU A 585 -1.03 2.63 9.88
CA LEU A 585 -2.38 3.24 9.98
C LEU A 585 -3.09 2.92 11.30
N ASP A 586 -2.72 1.86 12.00
CA ASP A 586 -3.28 1.53 13.32
C ASP A 586 -3.01 2.62 14.36
N GLN A 587 -1.95 3.41 14.22
CA GLN A 587 -1.65 4.52 15.11
C GLN A 587 -2.72 5.62 15.06
N LEU A 588 -3.48 5.72 13.96
CA LEU A 588 -4.59 6.67 13.87
C LEU A 588 -5.72 6.35 14.86
N VAL A 589 -5.88 5.08 15.27
CA VAL A 589 -6.88 4.67 16.27
C VAL A 589 -6.60 5.29 17.64
N THR A 590 -5.34 5.52 17.96
CA THR A 590 -4.88 6.12 19.21
C THR A 590 -4.60 7.62 19.08
N ALA A 591 -4.67 8.18 17.87
CA ALA A 591 -4.54 9.62 17.66
C ALA A 591 -5.79 10.33 18.19
N VAL A 592 -5.61 11.16 19.22
CA VAL A 592 -6.68 11.89 19.89
C VAL A 592 -6.36 13.39 19.87
N PRO A 593 -6.63 14.11 18.74
CA PRO A 593 -6.54 15.56 18.72
C PRO A 593 -7.41 16.18 19.82
N ASP A 594 -6.99 17.31 20.38
CA ASP A 594 -7.73 17.97 21.45
C ASP A 594 -9.12 18.44 20.97
N ILE A 595 -10.18 18.11 21.71
CA ILE A 595 -11.56 18.36 21.30
C ILE A 595 -11.91 19.85 21.33
N GLU A 596 -11.32 20.62 22.24
CA GLU A 596 -11.57 22.07 22.34
C GLU A 596 -10.85 22.81 21.22
N ARG A 597 -9.69 22.29 20.81
CA ARG A 597 -8.87 22.89 19.76
C ARG A 597 -9.32 22.49 18.36
N PHE A 598 -9.71 21.24 18.20
CA PHE A 598 -10.10 20.64 16.92
C PHE A 598 -11.53 20.06 16.98
N PRO A 599 -12.55 20.83 17.37
CA PRO A 599 -13.92 20.31 17.53
C PRO A 599 -14.49 19.74 16.24
N GLN A 600 -14.03 20.23 15.08
CA GLN A 600 -14.45 19.74 13.77
C GLN A 600 -13.97 18.31 13.50
N TYR A 601 -12.89 17.84 14.15
CA TYR A 601 -12.44 16.46 14.04
C TYR A 601 -13.46 15.48 14.63
N TYR A 602 -14.18 15.88 15.68
CA TYR A 602 -15.16 15.06 16.38
C TYR A 602 -16.61 15.33 15.93
N SER A 603 -16.94 16.54 15.55
CA SER A 603 -18.31 16.99 15.36
C SER A 603 -19.04 16.37 14.16
N ARG A 604 -18.32 15.71 13.26
CA ARG A 604 -18.86 15.29 11.98
C ARG A 604 -19.40 13.87 11.92
N ILE A 605 -19.12 13.04 12.92
CA ILE A 605 -19.52 11.63 12.93
C ILE A 605 -20.78 11.38 13.77
N GLY A 606 -21.33 12.40 14.40
CA GLY A 606 -22.55 12.27 15.19
C GLY A 606 -22.43 11.43 16.45
N CYS A 607 -21.20 11.09 16.84
CA CYS A 607 -20.90 10.31 18.03
C CYS A 607 -19.61 10.86 18.65
N GLU A 608 -19.70 11.37 19.86
CA GLU A 608 -18.58 12.00 20.58
C GLU A 608 -17.37 11.07 20.79
N GLN A 609 -17.56 9.76 20.59
CA GLN A 609 -16.54 8.73 20.82
C GLN A 609 -15.78 8.29 19.55
N TRP A 610 -16.17 8.73 18.35
CA TRP A 610 -15.66 8.18 17.10
C TRP A 610 -15.21 9.28 16.16
N GLY A 611 -13.93 9.59 16.19
CA GLY A 611 -13.36 10.66 15.39
C GLY A 611 -13.53 10.47 13.87
N PHE A 612 -13.73 11.57 13.15
CA PHE A 612 -13.71 11.61 11.68
C PHE A 612 -12.41 11.03 11.10
N GLY A 613 -11.33 11.15 11.86
CA GLY A 613 -10.01 10.68 11.48
C GLY A 613 -9.94 9.24 10.99
N LEU A 614 -10.84 8.39 11.48
CA LEU A 614 -10.79 6.97 11.10
C LEU A 614 -11.31 6.70 9.67
N GLN A 615 -12.05 7.64 9.05
CA GLN A 615 -12.30 7.61 7.59
C GLN A 615 -11.03 7.87 6.78
N MET A 616 -10.10 8.64 7.34
CA MET A 616 -8.85 8.99 6.67
C MET A 616 -7.99 7.77 6.33
N MET A 617 -8.15 6.65 7.08
CA MET A 617 -7.44 5.40 6.77
C MET A 617 -7.82 4.81 5.41
N VAL A 618 -9.02 5.06 4.94
CA VAL A 618 -9.54 4.45 3.71
C VAL A 618 -8.85 5.04 2.48
N GLU A 619 -8.54 6.35 2.50
CA GLU A 619 -7.90 7.05 1.38
C GLU A 619 -6.59 6.41 0.92
N PRO A 620 -5.54 6.26 1.76
CA PRO A 620 -4.29 5.65 1.32
C PRO A 620 -4.42 4.17 0.95
N LEU A 621 -5.36 3.44 1.56
CA LEU A 621 -5.59 2.03 1.23
C LEU A 621 -6.25 1.87 -0.15
N LEU A 622 -7.24 2.69 -0.50
CA LEU A 622 -7.85 2.67 -1.83
C LEU A 622 -6.89 3.16 -2.91
N LEU A 623 -6.01 4.11 -2.60
CA LEU A 623 -4.92 4.51 -3.52
C LEU A 623 -4.00 3.31 -3.78
N PHE A 624 -3.62 2.57 -2.73
CA PHE A 624 -2.78 1.38 -2.86
C PHE A 624 -3.50 0.27 -3.66
N GLU A 625 -4.77 -0.01 -3.37
CA GLU A 625 -5.57 -0.98 -4.12
C GLU A 625 -5.71 -0.62 -5.59
N SER A 626 -5.95 0.66 -5.91
CA SER A 626 -6.04 1.12 -7.29
C SER A 626 -4.72 0.96 -8.04
N MET A 627 -3.60 1.23 -7.37
CA MET A 627 -2.26 0.99 -7.91
C MET A 627 -2.02 -0.50 -8.20
N MET A 628 -2.44 -1.39 -7.29
CA MET A 628 -2.32 -2.84 -7.49
C MET A 628 -3.14 -3.34 -8.68
N VAL A 629 -4.44 -2.97 -8.71
CA VAL A 629 -5.38 -3.45 -9.75
C VAL A 629 -4.98 -2.93 -11.13
N GLU A 630 -4.53 -1.68 -11.22
CA GLU A 630 -4.16 -1.04 -12.49
C GLU A 630 -2.67 -1.26 -12.84
N ASP A 631 -1.94 -2.04 -12.03
CA ASP A 631 -0.50 -2.31 -12.15
C ASP A 631 0.33 -1.06 -12.41
N ARG A 632 0.12 -0.03 -11.59
CA ARG A 632 0.82 1.25 -11.71
C ARG A 632 2.13 1.27 -10.94
N SER A 633 2.91 2.31 -11.23
CA SER A 633 4.16 2.58 -10.50
C SER A 633 3.89 2.85 -9.02
N VAL A 634 4.68 2.23 -8.14
CA VAL A 634 4.66 2.50 -6.70
C VAL A 634 5.04 3.95 -6.36
N MET A 635 5.64 4.68 -7.29
CA MET A 635 5.95 6.11 -7.12
C MET A 635 4.69 6.98 -6.94
N LEU A 636 3.50 6.49 -7.33
CA LEU A 636 2.22 7.13 -7.02
C LEU A 636 1.97 7.26 -5.51
N LEU A 637 2.63 6.45 -4.69
CA LEU A 637 2.55 6.57 -3.23
C LEU A 637 3.33 7.79 -2.70
N ILE A 638 4.26 8.33 -3.49
CA ILE A 638 4.97 9.58 -3.18
C ILE A 638 4.19 10.79 -3.69
N ASP A 639 3.79 10.78 -4.96
CA ASP A 639 3.04 11.88 -5.56
C ASP A 639 2.04 11.34 -6.58
N SER A 640 0.76 11.49 -6.27
CA SER A 640 -0.34 11.04 -7.10
C SER A 640 -1.18 12.22 -7.57
N ASN A 641 -1.59 12.21 -8.83
CA ASN A 641 -2.52 13.18 -9.39
C ASN A 641 -3.99 12.83 -9.14
N TYR A 642 -4.27 11.76 -8.40
CA TYR A 642 -5.60 11.34 -7.99
C TYR A 642 -5.58 10.69 -6.61
N THR A 643 -6.75 10.61 -5.99
CA THR A 643 -6.98 9.85 -4.75
C THR A 643 -8.43 9.39 -4.69
N TYR A 644 -8.77 8.64 -3.64
CA TYR A 644 -10.16 8.21 -3.37
C TYR A 644 -10.65 8.84 -2.08
N ARG A 645 -11.72 9.66 -2.16
CA ARG A 645 -12.28 10.37 -1.00
C ARG A 645 -13.80 10.35 -1.01
N SER A 646 -14.39 10.25 0.19
CA SER A 646 -15.77 10.64 0.39
C SER A 646 -15.90 12.16 0.25
N ASP A 647 -17.12 12.68 0.04
CA ASP A 647 -17.35 14.13 -0.02
C ASP A 647 -16.94 14.83 1.28
N GLU A 648 -17.16 14.18 2.44
CA GLU A 648 -16.71 14.71 3.72
C GLU A 648 -15.18 14.82 3.81
N LEU A 649 -14.46 13.80 3.36
CA LEU A 649 -13.01 13.82 3.37
C LEU A 649 -12.44 14.81 2.35
N GLN A 650 -13.07 14.95 1.18
CA GLN A 650 -12.70 15.96 0.19
C GLN A 650 -12.86 17.37 0.75
N ALA A 651 -13.97 17.65 1.44
CA ALA A 651 -14.20 18.93 2.10
C ALA A 651 -13.19 19.21 3.24
N TRP A 652 -12.65 18.16 3.85
CA TRP A 652 -11.62 18.27 4.88
C TRP A 652 -10.31 18.90 4.36
N TYR A 653 -9.94 18.58 3.14
CA TYR A 653 -8.76 19.14 2.48
C TYR A 653 -8.98 20.56 1.91
N GLY A 654 -10.09 21.22 2.23
CA GLY A 654 -10.34 22.61 1.85
C GLY A 654 -10.98 22.78 0.48
N ALA A 655 -11.56 21.73 -0.10
CA ALA A 655 -12.48 21.91 -1.23
C ALA A 655 -13.71 22.71 -0.77
N ASP A 656 -14.18 23.64 -1.61
CA ASP A 656 -15.33 24.53 -1.33
C ASP A 656 -16.70 23.80 -1.29
N LEU A 657 -16.71 22.51 -0.99
CA LEU A 657 -17.97 21.79 -0.81
C LEU A 657 -18.58 22.20 0.52
N PRO A 658 -19.83 22.70 0.51
CA PRO A 658 -20.53 23.04 1.74
C PRO A 658 -20.62 21.78 2.61
N PHE A 659 -20.21 21.90 3.86
CA PHE A 659 -20.43 20.84 4.83
C PHE A 659 -21.93 20.58 4.94
N ALA A 660 -22.36 19.35 4.68
CA ALA A 660 -23.75 18.96 4.82
C ALA A 660 -24.31 19.45 6.15
N ASP A 661 -25.38 20.20 6.07
CA ASP A 661 -26.02 20.90 7.20
C ASP A 661 -26.34 19.91 8.32
N ARG A 662 -26.02 20.22 9.56
CA ARG A 662 -26.24 19.34 10.74
C ARG A 662 -27.68 18.85 10.87
N GLU A 663 -28.67 19.64 10.38
CA GLU A 663 -30.09 19.33 10.53
C GLU A 663 -30.60 18.25 9.57
N ASN A 664 -29.93 18.00 8.45
CA ASN A 664 -30.35 17.01 7.43
C ASN A 664 -29.56 15.69 7.45
N ARG A 665 -28.81 15.42 8.51
CA ARG A 665 -28.08 14.17 8.64
C ARG A 665 -29.03 13.03 8.97
N ASN A 666 -29.53 12.41 7.94
CA ASN A 666 -30.11 11.08 8.10
C ASN A 666 -29.00 10.15 8.63
N ARG A 667 -29.22 9.51 9.79
CA ARG A 667 -28.31 8.51 10.37
C ARG A 667 -27.98 7.36 9.41
N PHE A 668 -28.79 7.22 8.36
CA PHE A 668 -28.69 6.20 7.31
C PHE A 668 -28.04 6.73 6.03
N ASN A 669 -27.36 7.88 6.04
CA ASN A 669 -26.74 8.41 4.83
C ASN A 669 -25.52 7.55 4.45
N THR A 670 -25.69 6.76 3.38
CA THR A 670 -24.66 5.87 2.83
C THR A 670 -23.58 6.63 2.03
N GLU A 671 -23.74 7.93 1.80
CA GLU A 671 -22.79 8.79 1.07
C GLU A 671 -21.40 8.83 1.72
N ARG A 672 -21.35 8.70 3.06
CA ARG A 672 -20.08 8.63 3.79
C ARG A 672 -19.22 7.41 3.45
N GLN A 673 -19.86 6.36 2.94
CA GLN A 673 -19.20 5.10 2.59
C GLN A 673 -18.79 5.08 1.12
N GLN A 674 -19.27 6.04 0.35
CA GLN A 674 -18.88 6.16 -1.05
C GLN A 674 -17.61 7.00 -1.17
N PHE A 675 -16.55 6.35 -1.59
CA PHE A 675 -15.27 6.95 -1.92
C PHE A 675 -15.15 7.03 -3.44
N SER A 676 -15.02 8.22 -3.95
CA SER A 676 -14.93 8.47 -5.40
C SER A 676 -13.52 8.91 -5.77
N LYS A 677 -13.07 8.51 -6.95
CA LYS A 677 -11.79 8.98 -7.53
C LYS A 677 -11.85 10.50 -7.70
N ARG A 678 -10.89 11.20 -7.14
CA ARG A 678 -10.75 12.65 -7.21
C ARG A 678 -9.44 12.98 -7.88
N LEU A 679 -9.50 13.71 -8.98
CA LEU A 679 -8.31 14.27 -9.61
C LEU A 679 -7.77 15.41 -8.74
N LEU A 680 -6.45 15.42 -8.56
CA LEU A 680 -5.74 16.39 -7.75
C LEU A 680 -4.95 17.32 -8.66
N THR A 681 -5.24 18.61 -8.56
CA THR A 681 -4.51 19.67 -9.26
C THR A 681 -3.48 20.36 -8.37
N ASP A 682 -3.61 20.16 -7.05
CA ASP A 682 -2.72 20.73 -6.04
C ASP A 682 -1.76 19.66 -5.52
N ARG A 683 -0.49 19.75 -5.87
CA ARG A 683 0.56 18.80 -5.48
C ARG A 683 0.91 18.83 -3.98
N ARG A 684 0.38 19.78 -3.21
CA ARG A 684 0.41 19.72 -1.74
C ARG A 684 -0.38 18.51 -1.22
N GLN A 685 -1.30 17.99 -2.03
CA GLN A 685 -2.07 16.76 -1.80
C GLN A 685 -1.51 15.63 -2.66
N GLY A 686 -2.02 14.42 -2.45
CA GLY A 686 -1.63 13.23 -3.22
C GLY A 686 -0.47 12.45 -2.61
N GLY A 687 -0.50 11.14 -2.81
CA GLY A 687 0.43 10.21 -2.17
C GLY A 687 0.19 10.05 -0.67
N VAL A 688 1.01 9.22 -0.02
CA VAL A 688 0.85 8.86 1.41
C VAL A 688 1.46 9.88 2.37
N LEU A 689 2.44 10.67 1.92
CA LEU A 689 3.12 11.69 2.73
C LEU A 689 2.16 12.76 3.26
N THR A 690 1.22 13.19 2.41
CA THR A 690 0.30 14.30 2.67
C THR A 690 -1.13 13.81 2.90
N ALA A 691 -1.32 12.51 3.10
CA ALA A 691 -2.60 11.96 3.51
C ALA A 691 -2.95 12.43 4.94
N ALA A 692 -4.19 12.87 5.13
CA ALA A 692 -4.65 13.35 6.44
C ALA A 692 -4.45 12.29 7.55
N ALA A 693 -4.56 11.01 7.22
CA ALA A 693 -4.24 9.92 8.14
C ALA A 693 -2.81 10.02 8.68
N THR A 694 -1.83 10.13 7.77
CA THR A 694 -0.41 10.25 8.12
C THR A 694 -0.15 11.47 9.00
N LEU A 695 -0.68 12.62 8.60
CA LEU A 695 -0.46 13.90 9.28
C LEU A 695 -1.09 13.93 10.68
N THR A 696 -2.26 13.28 10.84
CA THR A 696 -2.96 13.24 12.12
C THR A 696 -2.32 12.25 13.10
N MET A 697 -2.01 11.03 12.66
CA MET A 697 -1.43 10.01 13.55
C MET A 697 0.01 10.33 14.00
N THR A 698 0.69 11.23 13.27
CA THR A 698 2.04 11.70 13.58
C THR A 698 2.06 13.07 14.28
N SER A 699 0.93 13.48 14.85
CA SER A 699 0.79 14.74 15.61
C SER A 699 0.49 14.47 17.08
N SER A 700 0.76 15.46 17.92
CA SER A 700 0.34 15.47 19.33
C SER A 700 -1.08 16.04 19.46
N PRO A 701 -1.80 15.80 20.57
CA PRO A 701 -3.18 16.26 20.73
C PRO A 701 -3.37 17.77 20.49
N LEU A 702 -2.43 18.60 20.97
CA LEU A 702 -2.53 20.06 20.93
C LEU A 702 -1.69 20.73 19.84
N ARG A 703 -0.80 20.00 19.17
CA ARG A 703 0.11 20.56 18.16
C ARG A 703 0.64 19.51 17.19
N THR A 704 1.26 19.98 16.12
CA THR A 704 2.07 19.16 15.23
C THR A 704 3.30 18.60 15.94
N SER A 705 3.84 17.50 15.41
CA SER A 705 5.10 16.92 15.89
C SER A 705 6.06 16.67 14.72
N PRO A 706 6.90 17.66 14.35
CA PRO A 706 7.90 17.47 13.30
C PRO A 706 8.79 16.26 13.56
N ILE A 707 9.14 15.97 14.81
CA ILE A 707 9.93 14.80 15.20
C ILE A 707 9.20 13.50 14.80
N ALA A 708 7.92 13.36 15.19
CA ALA A 708 7.14 12.16 14.88
C ALA A 708 6.88 12.02 13.36
N ARG A 709 6.57 13.14 12.67
CA ARG A 709 6.42 13.19 11.21
C ARG A 709 7.71 12.77 10.50
N GLY A 710 8.84 13.33 10.92
CA GLY A 710 10.15 13.01 10.35
C GLY A 710 10.57 11.58 10.62
N ALA A 711 10.32 11.06 11.83
CA ALA A 711 10.58 9.66 12.17
C ALA A 711 9.70 8.70 11.35
N TRP A 712 8.44 9.08 11.08
CA TRP A 712 7.56 8.31 10.21
C TRP A 712 8.08 8.30 8.76
N VAL A 713 8.47 9.46 8.21
CA VAL A 713 9.06 9.55 6.85
C VAL A 713 10.34 8.72 6.78
N ALA A 714 11.24 8.85 7.75
CA ALA A 714 12.48 8.08 7.79
C ALA A 714 12.21 6.57 7.82
N THR A 715 11.21 6.12 8.59
CA THR A 715 10.88 4.70 8.72
C THR A 715 10.13 4.16 7.52
N VAL A 716 9.05 4.84 7.10
CA VAL A 716 8.11 4.31 6.09
C VAL A 716 8.62 4.56 4.67
N ILE A 717 9.15 5.75 4.40
CA ILE A 717 9.57 6.15 3.04
C ILE A 717 11.00 5.72 2.74
N PHE A 718 11.88 5.71 3.76
CA PHE A 718 13.30 5.40 3.56
C PHE A 718 13.75 4.08 4.21
N ASN A 719 12.90 3.39 4.95
CA ASN A 719 13.24 2.19 5.73
C ASN A 719 14.46 2.41 6.66
N GLN A 720 14.57 3.62 7.23
CA GLN A 720 15.65 4.05 8.12
C GLN A 720 15.06 4.53 9.46
N PRO A 721 14.52 3.61 10.28
CA PRO A 721 13.95 4.00 11.57
C PRO A 721 15.04 4.66 12.43
N PRO A 722 14.75 5.81 13.05
CA PRO A 722 15.68 6.40 14.01
C PRO A 722 15.88 5.46 15.20
N PRO A 723 17.03 5.48 15.86
CA PRO A 723 17.25 4.71 17.07
C PRO A 723 16.24 5.13 18.15
N PRO A 724 15.91 4.25 19.10
CA PRO A 724 15.02 4.62 20.20
C PRO A 724 15.59 5.84 20.96
N PRO A 725 14.70 6.75 21.37
CA PRO A 725 15.14 7.94 22.08
C PRO A 725 15.79 7.57 23.43
N PRO A 726 16.67 8.44 23.98
CA PRO A 726 17.26 8.19 25.29
C PRO A 726 16.18 8.19 26.39
N ASP A 727 16.46 7.49 27.51
CA ASP A 727 15.50 7.30 28.61
C ASP A 727 15.04 8.63 29.27
N VAL A 728 15.85 9.68 29.18
CA VAL A 728 15.53 11.00 29.71
C VAL A 728 15.55 12.02 28.57
N ILE A 729 14.37 12.46 28.16
CA ILE A 729 14.19 13.54 27.18
C ILE A 729 13.65 14.76 27.94
N PRO A 730 14.28 15.95 27.83
CA PRO A 730 13.66 17.16 28.31
C PRO A 730 12.30 17.40 27.64
N PRO A 731 11.23 17.70 28.39
CA PRO A 731 9.92 17.89 27.80
C PRO A 731 9.89 19.14 26.90
N ILE A 732 9.23 19.01 25.76
CA ILE A 732 8.81 20.14 24.93
C ILE A 732 7.37 20.49 25.33
N GLU A 733 7.03 21.77 25.33
CA GLU A 733 5.67 22.20 25.63
C GLU A 733 4.63 21.41 24.81
N ALA A 734 3.64 20.88 25.52
CA ALA A 734 2.60 20.09 24.89
C ALA A 734 1.68 20.94 24.00
N ASP A 735 1.50 22.22 24.32
CA ASP A 735 0.66 23.18 23.62
C ASP A 735 1.53 24.21 22.87
N ASP A 736 1.34 24.30 21.53
CA ASP A 736 2.05 25.27 20.69
C ASP A 736 1.66 26.73 21.01
N LYS A 737 0.47 26.99 21.56
CA LYS A 737 0.10 28.34 22.00
C LYS A 737 1.06 28.90 23.09
N VAL A 738 1.59 28.01 23.92
CA VAL A 738 2.59 28.41 24.94
C VAL A 738 3.90 28.80 24.26
N ILE A 739 4.30 28.09 23.21
CA ILE A 739 5.49 28.41 22.43
C ILE A 739 5.28 29.72 21.65
N GLU A 740 4.15 29.86 20.98
CA GLU A 740 3.79 31.02 20.18
C GLU A 740 3.63 32.28 21.04
N ALA A 741 3.12 32.17 22.28
CA ALA A 741 3.03 33.30 23.24
C ALA A 741 4.40 33.82 23.66
N GLN A 742 5.47 33.05 23.50
CA GLN A 742 6.85 33.48 23.69
C GLN A 742 7.46 34.14 22.43
N GLY A 743 6.68 34.25 21.36
CA GLY A 743 7.14 34.80 20.08
C GLY A 743 8.04 33.83 19.30
N LEU A 744 8.00 32.52 19.62
CA LEU A 744 8.82 31.49 19.01
C LEU A 744 8.00 30.62 18.08
N THR A 745 8.61 30.17 16.99
CA THR A 745 8.12 29.07 16.17
C THR A 745 8.48 27.72 16.79
N LEU A 746 7.78 26.66 16.42
CA LEU A 746 8.11 25.30 16.88
C LEU A 746 9.55 24.90 16.47
N ARG A 747 10.01 25.32 15.31
CA ARG A 747 11.39 25.09 14.83
C ARG A 747 12.43 25.75 15.74
N GLU A 748 12.21 27.01 16.11
CA GLU A 748 13.12 27.74 17.03
C GLU A 748 13.13 27.10 18.42
N ARG A 749 11.97 26.64 18.90
CA ARG A 749 11.89 25.96 20.20
C ARG A 749 12.63 24.61 20.17
N LEU A 750 12.49 23.82 19.09
CA LEU A 750 13.24 22.58 18.92
C LEU A 750 14.74 22.78 18.85
N LYS A 751 15.22 23.84 18.17
CA LYS A 751 16.64 24.19 18.14
C LYS A 751 17.19 24.50 19.56
N GLN A 752 16.42 25.17 20.42
CA GLN A 752 16.81 25.41 21.82
C GLN A 752 16.85 24.10 22.63
N HIS A 753 16.10 23.09 22.25
CA HIS A 753 16.07 21.80 22.92
C HIS A 753 17.25 20.87 22.53
N GLN A 754 17.87 21.10 21.40
CA GLN A 754 18.96 20.29 20.83
C GLN A 754 20.33 20.71 21.41
N VAL A 755 20.48 20.73 22.74
CA VAL A 755 21.73 21.18 23.39
C VAL A 755 22.84 20.11 23.33
N ASN A 756 22.47 18.82 23.29
CA ASN A 756 23.44 17.72 23.34
C ASN A 756 23.81 17.23 21.94
N ALA A 757 25.08 16.96 21.68
CA ALA A 757 25.58 16.49 20.39
C ALA A 757 24.90 15.17 19.92
N SER A 758 24.58 14.27 20.85
CA SER A 758 23.85 13.03 20.54
C SER A 758 22.42 13.29 20.06
N CYS A 759 21.73 14.30 20.62
CA CYS A 759 20.39 14.71 20.15
C CYS A 759 20.47 15.34 18.76
N VAL A 760 21.45 16.21 18.51
CA VAL A 760 21.65 16.88 17.21
C VAL A 760 21.81 15.87 16.07
N ALA A 761 22.58 14.80 16.29
CA ALA A 761 22.86 13.80 15.25
C ALA A 761 21.60 13.07 14.75
N CYS A 762 20.65 12.74 15.64
CA CYS A 762 19.37 12.14 15.26
C CYS A 762 18.42 13.18 14.66
N HIS A 763 18.30 14.35 15.29
CA HIS A 763 17.42 15.42 14.86
C HIS A 763 17.79 15.99 13.48
N ALA A 764 19.08 16.07 13.16
CA ALA A 764 19.53 16.48 11.82
C ALA A 764 18.99 15.61 10.68
N LYS A 765 18.67 14.35 10.96
CA LYS A 765 18.13 13.41 9.97
C LYS A 765 16.60 13.46 9.88
N ILE A 766 15.90 13.61 11.01
CA ILE A 766 14.44 13.49 11.06
C ILE A 766 13.73 14.85 10.99
N ASP A 767 14.27 15.88 11.62
CA ASP A 767 13.60 17.19 11.71
C ASP A 767 13.35 17.85 10.34
N PRO A 768 14.31 17.86 9.38
CA PRO A 768 14.04 18.42 8.05
C PRO A 768 12.85 17.76 7.36
N LEU A 769 12.75 16.43 7.46
CA LEU A 769 11.65 15.64 6.87
C LEU A 769 10.30 15.98 7.51
N GLY A 770 10.29 16.19 8.82
CA GLY A 770 9.09 16.56 9.57
C GLY A 770 8.66 18.00 9.33
N PHE A 771 9.61 18.92 9.25
CA PHE A 771 9.31 20.33 8.96
C PHE A 771 8.81 20.56 7.54
N ALA A 772 9.18 19.72 6.55
CA ALA A 772 8.58 19.74 5.23
C ALA A 772 7.04 19.61 5.25
N LEU A 773 6.50 18.99 6.30
CA LEU A 773 5.07 18.74 6.50
C LEU A 773 4.43 19.75 7.48
N GLU A 774 5.14 20.78 7.98
CA GLU A 774 4.68 21.66 9.05
C GLU A 774 3.55 22.61 8.60
N ASN A 775 3.41 22.85 7.30
CA ASN A 775 2.26 23.56 6.75
C ASN A 775 0.93 22.80 6.93
N PHE A 776 0.95 21.54 7.33
CA PHE A 776 -0.25 20.83 7.75
C PHE A 776 -0.38 20.86 9.26
N ASP A 777 -1.55 21.26 9.76
CA ASP A 777 -1.88 21.26 11.19
C ASP A 777 -1.96 19.84 11.80
N ALA A 778 -2.30 19.75 13.09
CA ALA A 778 -2.36 18.47 13.80
C ALA A 778 -3.47 17.52 13.33
N ILE A 779 -4.39 17.95 12.48
CA ILE A 779 -5.47 17.17 11.90
C ILE A 779 -5.37 17.08 10.36
N GLY A 780 -4.20 17.40 9.81
CA GLY A 780 -3.91 17.26 8.39
C GLY A 780 -4.47 18.36 7.47
N ARG A 781 -4.88 19.52 7.99
CA ARG A 781 -5.36 20.64 7.19
C ARG A 781 -4.20 21.60 6.88
N TRP A 782 -4.21 22.15 5.68
CA TRP A 782 -3.20 23.13 5.28
C TRP A 782 -3.33 24.46 6.02
N ARG A 783 -2.20 25.04 6.39
CA ARG A 783 -2.05 26.38 6.99
C ARG A 783 -0.79 27.08 6.44
N ASP A 784 -0.89 28.38 6.15
CA ASP A 784 0.26 29.17 5.70
C ASP A 784 1.05 29.77 6.87
N HIS A 785 0.37 29.99 8.01
CA HIS A 785 0.93 30.58 9.23
C HIS A 785 0.48 29.79 10.46
N TYR A 786 1.25 29.91 11.51
CA TYR A 786 0.81 29.48 12.85
C TYR A 786 -0.37 30.33 13.35
N SER A 787 -1.03 29.90 14.41
CA SER A 787 -2.20 30.62 14.98
C SER A 787 -1.84 32.03 15.49
N SER A 788 -0.60 32.26 15.85
CA SER A 788 -0.02 33.55 16.23
C SER A 788 0.25 34.51 15.06
N GLY A 789 0.13 34.04 13.81
CA GLY A 789 0.51 34.80 12.62
C GLY A 789 1.99 34.66 12.23
N LEU A 790 2.80 33.92 12.99
CA LEU A 790 4.19 33.62 12.62
C LEU A 790 4.24 32.78 11.35
N GLU A 791 5.22 33.03 10.48
CA GLU A 791 5.44 32.27 9.26
C GLU A 791 5.92 30.84 9.58
N ILE A 792 5.53 29.89 8.73
CA ILE A 792 5.95 28.50 8.82
C ILE A 792 7.18 28.29 7.95
N ASP A 793 8.31 27.96 8.56
CA ASP A 793 9.52 27.54 7.86
C ASP A 793 9.48 26.02 7.61
N ALA A 794 9.12 25.62 6.39
CA ALA A 794 9.07 24.23 5.95
C ALA A 794 10.33 23.79 5.17
N THR A 795 11.38 24.63 5.17
CA THR A 795 12.62 24.33 4.46
C THR A 795 13.37 23.17 5.09
N GLY A 796 14.13 22.46 4.31
CA GLY A 796 14.95 21.35 4.77
C GLY A 796 15.94 20.87 3.73
N GLU A 797 16.66 19.83 4.09
CA GLU A 797 17.66 19.20 3.22
C GLU A 797 17.57 17.69 3.38
N LEU A 798 17.36 16.97 2.28
CA LEU A 798 17.33 15.52 2.26
C LEU A 798 18.76 14.99 2.18
N PHE A 799 19.14 14.14 3.14
CA PHE A 799 20.49 13.57 3.29
C PHE A 799 21.65 14.59 3.23
N GLY A 800 21.39 15.82 3.67
CA GLY A 800 22.43 16.84 3.80
C GLY A 800 22.95 17.43 2.46
N SER A 801 22.28 17.15 1.33
CA SER A 801 22.75 17.57 0.01
C SER A 801 21.64 17.97 -0.96
N MET A 802 20.40 17.60 -0.71
CA MET A 802 19.25 17.85 -1.60
C MET A 802 18.28 18.82 -0.90
N PRO A 803 18.42 20.14 -1.11
CA PRO A 803 17.58 21.14 -0.44
C PRO A 803 16.16 21.14 -1.00
N PHE A 804 15.20 21.52 -0.15
CA PHE A 804 13.81 21.77 -0.51
C PHE A 804 13.22 22.90 0.34
N GLN A 805 12.25 23.62 -0.20
CA GLN A 805 11.59 24.75 0.49
C GLN A 805 10.25 24.34 1.13
N ASN A 806 9.64 23.25 0.69
CA ASN A 806 8.31 22.81 1.10
C ASN A 806 8.09 21.32 0.71
N VAL A 807 6.93 20.80 1.03
CA VAL A 807 6.57 19.41 0.76
C VAL A 807 6.54 19.06 -0.74
N VAL A 808 6.18 20.01 -1.61
CA VAL A 808 6.16 19.76 -3.06
C VAL A 808 7.58 19.55 -3.59
N GLU A 809 8.51 20.39 -3.15
CA GLU A 809 9.93 20.23 -3.52
C GLU A 809 10.56 18.99 -2.88
N LEU A 810 10.14 18.59 -1.67
CA LEU A 810 10.53 17.28 -1.11
C LEU A 810 10.06 16.13 -2.00
N LYS A 811 8.80 16.17 -2.49
CA LYS A 811 8.31 15.19 -3.46
C LYS A 811 9.11 15.24 -4.77
N ASP A 812 9.47 16.43 -5.27
CA ASP A 812 10.32 16.60 -6.46
C ASP A 812 11.68 15.92 -6.27
N GLN A 813 12.32 16.07 -5.11
CA GLN A 813 13.57 15.38 -4.80
C GLN A 813 13.40 13.85 -4.83
N LEU A 814 12.32 13.33 -4.25
CA LEU A 814 12.04 11.89 -4.27
C LEU A 814 11.73 11.36 -5.67
N LEU A 815 11.08 12.15 -6.51
CA LEU A 815 10.79 11.79 -7.89
C LEU A 815 12.04 11.90 -8.79
N ALA A 816 12.96 12.81 -8.48
CA ALA A 816 14.25 12.91 -9.14
C ALA A 816 15.21 11.77 -8.75
N HIS A 817 15.01 11.19 -7.57
CA HIS A 817 15.81 10.10 -7.00
C HIS A 817 14.91 8.90 -6.62
N PRO A 818 14.21 8.28 -7.59
CA PRO A 818 13.22 7.23 -7.31
C PRO A 818 13.83 6.00 -6.62
N GLU A 819 15.12 5.73 -6.85
CA GLU A 819 15.86 4.62 -6.24
C GLU A 819 15.81 4.63 -4.71
N LEU A 820 15.70 5.81 -4.09
CA LEU A 820 15.61 5.94 -2.64
C LEU A 820 14.34 5.28 -2.09
N PHE A 821 13.21 5.61 -2.71
CA PHE A 821 11.93 5.04 -2.31
C PHE A 821 11.74 3.61 -2.82
N LEU A 822 12.11 3.33 -4.06
CA LEU A 822 11.98 1.99 -4.66
C LEU A 822 12.75 0.93 -3.86
N ARG A 823 13.96 1.27 -3.38
CA ARG A 823 14.73 0.41 -2.48
C ARG A 823 13.99 0.15 -1.18
N ALA A 824 13.59 1.21 -0.49
CA ALA A 824 12.91 1.11 0.80
C ALA A 824 11.59 0.32 0.70
N PHE A 825 10.80 0.58 -0.33
CA PHE A 825 9.55 -0.15 -0.59
C PHE A 825 9.80 -1.63 -0.86
N SER A 826 10.83 -1.95 -1.67
CA SER A 826 11.24 -3.33 -1.94
C SER A 826 11.73 -4.05 -0.69
N GLU A 827 12.49 -3.36 0.17
CA GLU A 827 12.97 -3.91 1.45
C GLU A 827 11.80 -4.20 2.41
N HIS A 828 10.84 -3.27 2.54
CA HIS A 828 9.63 -3.49 3.34
C HIS A 828 8.83 -4.69 2.81
N MET A 829 8.62 -4.74 1.50
CA MET A 829 7.83 -5.81 0.87
C MET A 829 8.53 -7.17 0.99
N LEU A 830 9.85 -7.22 0.77
CA LEU A 830 10.64 -8.45 0.93
C LEU A 830 10.61 -8.92 2.39
N SER A 831 10.83 -8.02 3.36
CA SER A 831 10.75 -8.35 4.79
C SER A 831 9.39 -8.92 5.21
N TYR A 832 8.30 -8.39 4.64
CA TYR A 832 6.95 -8.92 4.83
C TYR A 832 6.79 -10.30 4.18
N ALA A 833 7.28 -10.47 2.95
CA ALA A 833 7.15 -11.70 2.18
C ALA A 833 7.87 -12.90 2.82
N ILE A 834 9.07 -12.67 3.39
CA ILE A 834 9.87 -13.71 4.05
C ILE A 834 9.64 -13.79 5.56
N ALA A 835 8.73 -12.97 6.09
CA ALA A 835 8.30 -12.93 7.49
C ALA A 835 9.45 -12.78 8.52
N ARG A 836 10.53 -12.08 8.14
CA ARG A 836 11.66 -11.76 9.02
C ARG A 836 12.29 -10.39 8.71
N LYS A 837 13.12 -9.89 9.60
CA LYS A 837 13.95 -8.72 9.34
C LYS A 837 14.99 -9.07 8.26
N LEU A 838 15.28 -8.12 7.37
CA LEU A 838 16.38 -8.25 6.43
C LEU A 838 17.71 -8.15 7.17
N GLU A 839 18.66 -8.97 6.73
CA GLU A 839 20.04 -9.01 7.18
C GLU A 839 20.97 -8.47 6.08
N LEU A 840 22.24 -8.31 6.39
CA LEU A 840 23.22 -7.80 5.42
C LEU A 840 23.30 -8.71 4.19
N GLU A 841 23.17 -10.01 4.41
CA GLU A 841 23.23 -11.06 3.40
C GLU A 841 22.09 -10.97 2.37
N ASP A 842 21.01 -10.26 2.69
CA ASP A 842 19.90 -9.99 1.76
C ASP A 842 20.21 -8.83 0.81
N ALA A 843 21.22 -8.00 1.09
CA ALA A 843 21.50 -6.79 0.33
C ALA A 843 21.74 -7.03 -1.18
N PRO A 844 22.45 -8.10 -1.62
CA PRO A 844 22.57 -8.39 -3.05
C PRO A 844 21.24 -8.68 -3.74
N ALA A 845 20.32 -9.35 -3.06
CA ALA A 845 18.99 -9.62 -3.59
C ALA A 845 18.16 -8.34 -3.70
N VAL A 846 18.25 -7.45 -2.71
CA VAL A 846 17.63 -6.12 -2.77
C VAL A 846 18.18 -5.29 -3.93
N ASP A 847 19.50 -5.33 -4.18
CA ASP A 847 20.13 -4.63 -5.30
C ASP A 847 19.63 -5.18 -6.66
N GLU A 848 19.47 -6.49 -6.78
CA GLU A 848 18.93 -7.13 -7.98
C GLU A 848 17.45 -6.74 -8.20
N ILE A 849 16.63 -6.78 -7.14
CA ILE A 849 15.24 -6.35 -7.17
C ILE A 849 15.18 -4.89 -7.62
N LEU A 850 15.96 -4.00 -7.01
CA LEU A 850 16.00 -2.58 -7.34
C LEU A 850 16.37 -2.35 -8.81
N SER A 851 17.35 -3.08 -9.33
CA SER A 851 17.74 -2.97 -10.74
C SER A 851 16.59 -3.29 -11.70
N LYS A 852 15.85 -4.38 -11.44
CA LYS A 852 14.68 -4.77 -12.24
C LYS A 852 13.55 -3.75 -12.12
N VAL A 853 13.23 -3.34 -10.91
CA VAL A 853 12.14 -2.41 -10.60
C VAL A 853 12.42 -1.01 -11.16
N SER A 854 13.66 -0.54 -11.10
CA SER A 854 14.04 0.77 -11.68
C SER A 854 13.94 0.76 -13.20
N THR A 855 14.27 -0.35 -13.86
CA THR A 855 14.17 -0.49 -15.32
C THR A 855 12.71 -0.45 -15.78
N ASP A 856 11.78 -0.94 -14.98
CA ASP A 856 10.34 -0.96 -15.26
C ASP A 856 9.59 0.17 -14.53
N HIS A 857 10.27 1.30 -14.25
CA HIS A 857 9.68 2.50 -13.65
C HIS A 857 8.86 2.26 -12.37
N GLY A 858 9.17 1.19 -11.64
CA GLY A 858 8.54 0.89 -10.36
C GLY A 858 7.15 0.27 -10.47
N GLN A 859 6.80 -0.43 -11.54
CA GLN A 859 5.51 -1.12 -11.65
C GLN A 859 5.32 -2.11 -10.50
N PHE A 860 4.11 -2.13 -9.93
CA PHE A 860 3.82 -2.92 -8.74
C PHE A 860 4.05 -4.42 -8.96
N SER A 861 3.57 -4.97 -10.08
CA SER A 861 3.75 -6.40 -10.40
C SER A 861 5.23 -6.78 -10.54
N THR A 862 6.07 -5.87 -11.06
CA THR A 862 7.51 -6.09 -11.18
C THR A 862 8.20 -6.14 -9.82
N VAL A 863 7.78 -5.32 -8.86
CA VAL A 863 8.28 -5.43 -7.46
C VAL A 863 7.97 -6.82 -6.91
N ILE A 864 6.70 -7.25 -6.97
CA ILE A 864 6.27 -8.56 -6.44
C ILE A 864 7.01 -9.71 -7.11
N ARG A 865 7.06 -9.73 -8.44
CA ARG A 865 7.69 -10.80 -9.22
C ARG A 865 9.20 -10.86 -8.97
N SER A 866 9.85 -9.71 -8.83
CA SER A 866 11.28 -9.65 -8.52
C SER A 866 11.57 -10.21 -7.11
N ILE A 867 10.70 -9.92 -6.13
CA ILE A 867 10.78 -10.49 -4.79
C ILE A 867 10.60 -12.01 -4.83
N VAL A 868 9.56 -12.50 -5.50
CA VAL A 868 9.29 -13.96 -5.57
C VAL A 868 10.42 -14.72 -6.28
N GLN A 869 11.09 -14.08 -7.22
CA GLN A 869 12.25 -14.65 -7.91
C GLN A 869 13.57 -14.46 -7.17
N SER A 870 13.59 -13.75 -6.05
CA SER A 870 14.81 -13.48 -5.30
C SER A 870 15.27 -14.69 -4.47
N HIS A 871 16.58 -14.76 -4.21
CA HIS A 871 17.18 -15.82 -3.40
C HIS A 871 16.55 -15.92 -1.99
N PRO A 872 16.38 -14.83 -1.21
CA PRO A 872 15.78 -14.94 0.13
C PRO A 872 14.34 -15.44 0.14
N PHE A 873 13.62 -15.30 -0.97
CA PHE A 873 12.24 -15.79 -1.08
C PHE A 873 12.18 -17.29 -1.40
N GLN A 874 13.16 -17.84 -2.11
CA GLN A 874 13.16 -19.23 -2.55
C GLN A 874 13.98 -20.17 -1.66
N ASN A 875 14.71 -19.60 -0.68
CA ASN A 875 15.57 -20.35 0.24
C ASN A 875 15.30 -20.09 1.70
#